data_d26632a0ff418543004d74962a41b245
#
_entry.id   d26632a0ff418543004d74962a41b245
#
_cell.length_a   1.000
_cell.length_b   1.000
_cell.length_c   1.000
_cell.angle_alpha   90.00
_cell.angle_beta   90.00
_cell.angle_gamma   90.00
#
_symmetry.space_group_name_H-M   'P 1'
#
loop_
_entity.id
_entity.type
_entity.pdbx_description
1 polymer ?
#
loop_
_entity_poly.entity_id
_entity_poly.type
_entity_poly.pdbx_seq_one_letter_code
_entity_poly.pdbx_strand_id
1 'polypeptide(L)'
;MFFVFFTLLTTRAQSKFVYEALQSAGPVPADFAYYLDKGANEEDGVYKYLVESGLLVYGSPMNKYVEKVADNLLESHYRTLRQELRFYILRRSDVNAYSYANGMIVVTTGLLAQLQNESELAFILAHEIAHYAEKHLEKEKKVKKKDKKYDVGGFLRMVRSREQETEADRIAFERYYQNSKYSYEALDGVFDVLQYSYLPFDEVEFERAFVESEYYTFPDKYFISAVTPIRSREDYVDTLLTHPNLAKRREWIANQVERKSDENRSRFLQSEELFYKLRHQARCETINIDLTFHQYDAALYNTYVLLDENPNDPFLCQAWVAGIYGFAMHKLEGNGNDYITKSDLVEGEQQRLSHFLSKISRDECALLALRFAWNYAKIFPENSYFKQVAGEIIEVLSEKGKMKYQNYSDYAMGIDPSTIPVDTTVKKTETEKKGKYDKIKNQQGNEREKVLPNEDFETKNYMLVDLRADDEFWKLYYDALDEEEDEKLIGEKNAMSERFIVWHPQFYRFRWGKDVPKDKDKVLDKVVDISLKKRDLNASLLIAKDMFVSDEMYNHYCKLQLWSYDFLRMGDAKMFLYQSIGIQPTCDALGTQYLNLLYAVSVPDRISFTSAWFGAIYTISLLPVATPFAVFNSILYYHDVECVFMLYDMVESEPLIMDNYTASTLVPRAEIENAIYRFYHNITPKKGGGK
;
A
#
# COMPACT_ATOMS: atom_id res chain seq x y z
N MET A 1 23.81 -15.80 -24.59
CA MET A 1 23.17 -14.86 -25.52
C MET A 1 22.07 -14.03 -24.84
N PHE A 2 21.94 -14.12 -23.52
CA PHE A 2 21.06 -13.31 -22.65
C PHE A 2 21.44 -11.81 -22.59
N PHE A 3 22.58 -11.42 -23.16
CA PHE A 3 23.07 -10.05 -23.16
C PHE A 3 22.34 -9.10 -24.13
N VAL A 4 21.50 -9.61 -25.03
CA VAL A 4 20.91 -8.76 -26.09
C VAL A 4 19.70 -7.95 -25.59
N PHE A 5 18.96 -8.45 -24.61
CA PHE A 5 17.80 -7.73 -24.07
C PHE A 5 18.20 -6.56 -23.15
N PHE A 6 19.30 -6.71 -22.39
CA PHE A 6 19.86 -5.64 -21.56
C PHE A 6 20.76 -4.65 -22.33
N THR A 7 21.36 -5.06 -23.45
CA THR A 7 22.24 -4.19 -24.23
C THR A 7 21.51 -3.12 -25.06
N LEU A 8 20.20 -3.27 -25.32
CA LEU A 8 19.40 -2.24 -25.98
C LEU A 8 18.91 -1.14 -25.04
N LEU A 9 18.95 -1.36 -23.73
CA LEU A 9 18.58 -0.36 -22.70
C LEU A 9 19.79 0.47 -22.20
N THR A 10 21.04 0.08 -22.56
CA THR A 10 22.26 0.69 -22.02
C THR A 10 22.58 2.10 -22.55
N THR A 11 21.74 2.70 -23.37
CA THR A 11 21.93 4.08 -23.85
C THR A 11 20.95 5.10 -23.25
N ARG A 12 19.99 4.69 -22.42
CA ARG A 12 19.18 5.63 -21.64
C ARG A 12 19.98 6.06 -20.40
N ALA A 13 19.99 7.36 -20.12
CA ALA A 13 20.68 7.90 -18.95
C ALA A 13 20.13 7.20 -17.70
N GLN A 14 21.01 6.54 -16.93
CA GLN A 14 20.67 6.02 -15.61
C GLN A 14 20.01 7.15 -14.80
N SER A 15 18.99 6.81 -14.02
CA SER A 15 18.43 7.75 -13.05
C SER A 15 19.56 8.28 -12.18
N LYS A 16 19.67 9.59 -12.08
CA LYS A 16 20.69 10.26 -11.27
C LYS A 16 20.51 9.99 -9.78
N PHE A 17 19.34 9.49 -9.38
CA PHE A 17 18.94 9.38 -7.99
C PHE A 17 18.76 7.91 -7.60
N VAL A 18 19.37 7.54 -6.48
CA VAL A 18 19.20 6.25 -5.82
C VAL A 18 18.15 6.41 -4.74
N TYR A 19 17.27 5.43 -4.62
CA TYR A 19 16.27 5.41 -3.56
C TYR A 19 16.90 5.20 -2.19
N GLU A 20 16.51 6.04 -1.26
CA GLU A 20 16.79 5.90 0.17
C GLU A 20 15.44 5.91 0.91
N ALA A 21 15.20 4.94 1.78
CA ALA A 21 13.94 4.84 2.51
C ALA A 21 13.65 6.13 3.30
N LEU A 22 12.44 6.61 3.20
CA LEU A 22 12.01 7.82 3.90
C LEU A 22 11.92 7.53 5.41
N GLN A 23 12.67 8.25 6.22
CA GLN A 23 12.71 8.09 7.67
C GLN A 23 12.47 9.43 8.37
N SER A 24 11.84 9.36 9.55
CA SER A 24 11.75 10.48 10.46
C SER A 24 13.11 10.79 11.08
N ALA A 25 13.36 12.06 11.36
CA ALA A 25 14.63 12.52 11.91
C ALA A 25 14.45 13.62 12.96
N GLY A 26 15.29 13.62 13.99
CA GLY A 26 15.27 14.60 15.08
C GLY A 26 14.24 14.27 16.17
N PRO A 27 14.01 15.18 17.11
CA PRO A 27 13.16 14.89 18.26
C PRO A 27 11.72 14.54 17.84
N VAL A 28 11.16 13.50 18.46
CA VAL A 28 9.76 13.13 18.28
C VAL A 28 8.88 14.34 18.66
N PRO A 29 7.93 14.75 17.81
CA PRO A 29 7.07 15.89 18.09
C PRO A 29 6.33 15.72 19.41
N ALA A 30 6.37 16.76 20.27
CA ALA A 30 5.81 16.70 21.62
C ALA A 30 4.29 16.46 21.65
N ASP A 31 3.59 16.84 20.60
CA ASP A 31 2.15 16.61 20.44
C ASP A 31 1.81 15.13 20.16
N PHE A 32 2.75 14.30 19.70
CA PHE A 32 2.52 12.87 19.53
C PHE A 32 2.17 12.20 20.86
N ALA A 33 2.94 12.45 21.91
CA ALA A 33 2.67 11.92 23.26
C ALA A 33 1.30 12.38 23.78
N TYR A 34 0.93 13.63 23.51
CA TYR A 34 -0.38 14.18 23.88
C TYR A 34 -1.54 13.39 23.25
N TYR A 35 -1.46 13.10 21.94
CA TYR A 35 -2.52 12.35 21.26
C TYR A 35 -2.58 10.88 21.66
N LEU A 36 -1.45 10.26 22.02
CA LEU A 36 -1.41 8.90 22.52
C LEU A 36 -2.08 8.74 23.89
N ASP A 37 -1.93 9.71 24.79
CA ASP A 37 -2.46 9.66 26.16
C ASP A 37 -3.97 9.99 26.23
N LYS A 38 -4.47 10.81 25.32
CA LYS A 38 -5.89 11.16 25.31
C LYS A 38 -6.74 10.05 24.72
N GLY A 39 -7.73 9.62 25.48
CA GLY A 39 -8.82 8.79 24.98
C GLY A 39 -9.64 9.59 23.92
N ALA A 40 -10.06 8.91 22.86
CA ALA A 40 -10.65 9.51 21.69
C ALA A 40 -11.96 10.27 21.99
N ASN A 41 -11.89 11.58 22.05
CA ASN A 41 -12.94 12.39 21.47
C ASN A 41 -12.77 12.34 19.94
N GLU A 42 -13.84 12.58 19.19
CA GLU A 42 -13.85 12.40 17.72
C GLU A 42 -12.73 13.19 17.01
N GLU A 43 -12.25 14.30 17.56
CA GLU A 43 -11.16 15.13 17.01
C GLU A 43 -9.78 14.58 17.32
N ASP A 44 -9.51 14.22 18.57
CA ASP A 44 -8.23 13.67 18.99
C ASP A 44 -8.01 12.26 18.39
N GLY A 45 -9.08 11.53 18.06
CA GLY A 45 -9.05 10.21 17.45
C GLY A 45 -8.37 10.18 16.08
N VAL A 46 -8.55 11.21 15.24
CA VAL A 46 -7.89 11.29 13.93
C VAL A 46 -6.39 11.55 14.09
N TYR A 47 -6.01 12.47 14.97
CA TYR A 47 -4.60 12.73 15.22
C TYR A 47 -3.91 11.51 15.81
N LYS A 48 -4.56 10.84 16.74
CA LYS A 48 -4.09 9.58 17.31
C LYS A 48 -3.91 8.53 16.22
N TYR A 49 -4.91 8.35 15.35
CA TYR A 49 -4.83 7.42 14.23
C TYR A 49 -3.64 7.75 13.31
N LEU A 50 -3.46 9.01 12.91
CA LEU A 50 -2.33 9.41 12.07
C LEU A 50 -0.98 9.12 12.74
N VAL A 51 -0.85 9.44 14.02
CA VAL A 51 0.38 9.22 14.79
C VAL A 51 0.67 7.72 14.98
N GLU A 52 -0.35 6.91 15.26
CA GLU A 52 -0.23 5.45 15.42
C GLU A 52 -0.18 4.67 14.10
N SER A 53 -0.45 5.30 12.96
CA SER A 53 -0.52 4.58 11.68
C SER A 53 0.84 4.06 11.19
N GLY A 54 1.96 4.60 11.68
CA GLY A 54 3.28 4.34 11.12
C GLY A 54 3.53 4.96 9.73
N LEU A 55 2.54 5.68 9.19
CA LEU A 55 2.62 6.31 7.88
C LEU A 55 3.11 7.77 7.94
N LEU A 56 3.05 8.40 9.10
CA LEU A 56 3.42 9.80 9.28
C LEU A 56 4.94 9.93 9.44
N VAL A 57 5.55 10.88 8.72
CA VAL A 57 6.99 11.17 8.74
C VAL A 57 7.22 12.62 9.13
N TYR A 58 8.21 12.86 9.98
CA TYR A 58 8.61 14.19 10.45
C TYR A 58 10.13 14.40 10.33
N GLY A 59 10.56 15.65 10.17
CA GLY A 59 11.96 16.06 10.25
C GLY A 59 12.87 15.51 9.13
N SER A 60 12.35 14.73 8.21
CA SER A 60 13.10 14.20 7.06
C SER A 60 13.56 15.32 6.12
N PRO A 61 14.48 15.06 5.17
CA PRO A 61 14.80 16.02 4.11
C PRO A 61 13.58 16.51 3.32
N MET A 62 12.60 15.63 3.12
CA MET A 62 11.35 15.96 2.43
C MET A 62 10.47 16.91 3.27
N ASN A 63 10.36 16.69 4.59
CA ASN A 63 9.69 17.62 5.50
C ASN A 63 10.35 19.00 5.47
N LYS A 64 11.69 19.04 5.60
CA LYS A 64 12.45 20.30 5.58
C LYS A 64 12.28 21.05 4.27
N TYR A 65 12.16 20.33 3.15
CA TYR A 65 11.87 20.93 1.85
C TYR A 65 10.50 21.60 1.83
N VAL A 66 9.45 20.89 2.26
CA VAL A 66 8.06 21.41 2.35
C VAL A 66 8.00 22.62 3.29
N GLU A 67 8.63 22.53 4.46
CA GLU A 67 8.73 23.65 5.41
C GLU A 67 9.38 24.89 4.78
N LYS A 68 10.46 24.71 4.01
CA LYS A 68 11.15 25.81 3.34
C LYS A 68 10.29 26.46 2.25
N VAL A 69 9.48 25.67 1.53
CA VAL A 69 8.49 26.21 0.58
C VAL A 69 7.45 27.05 1.33
N ALA A 70 6.96 26.58 2.46
CA ALA A 70 6.02 27.33 3.31
C ALA A 70 6.67 28.61 3.87
N ASP A 71 7.95 28.59 4.26
CA ASP A 71 8.69 29.77 4.71
C ASP A 71 8.77 30.83 3.61
N ASN A 72 8.94 30.41 2.33
CA ASN A 72 8.97 31.32 1.19
C ASN A 72 7.60 31.97 0.89
N LEU A 73 6.50 31.32 1.32
CA LEU A 73 5.13 31.85 1.19
C LEU A 73 4.77 32.79 2.35
N LEU A 74 5.26 32.50 3.56
CA LEU A 74 4.91 33.16 4.81
C LEU A 74 6.03 34.12 5.25
N GLU A 75 6.18 35.21 4.53
CA GLU A 75 7.14 36.27 4.88
C GLU A 75 6.95 36.80 6.31
N SER A 76 7.83 37.72 6.73
CA SER A 76 7.97 38.19 8.11
C SER A 76 6.69 38.69 8.79
N HIS A 77 5.71 39.19 8.05
CA HIS A 77 4.42 39.65 8.59
C HIS A 77 3.43 38.50 8.92
N TYR A 78 3.69 37.27 8.45
CA TYR A 78 2.93 36.08 8.82
C TYR A 78 3.63 35.20 9.88
N ARG A 79 4.62 35.75 10.59
CA ARG A 79 5.44 35.00 11.54
C ARG A 79 4.64 34.26 12.61
N THR A 80 3.57 34.87 13.14
CA THR A 80 2.69 34.23 14.14
C THR A 80 2.00 33.02 13.53
N LEU A 81 1.41 33.16 12.34
CA LEU A 81 0.76 32.06 11.63
C LEU A 81 1.75 30.93 11.37
N ARG A 82 2.98 31.25 10.88
CA ARG A 82 4.00 30.24 10.61
C ARG A 82 4.39 29.42 11.84
N GLN A 83 4.42 30.01 13.03
CA GLN A 83 4.73 29.34 14.28
C GLN A 83 3.65 28.36 14.73
N GLU A 84 2.41 28.54 14.28
CA GLU A 84 1.29 27.64 14.56
C GLU A 84 1.30 26.39 13.65
N LEU A 85 1.96 26.47 12.49
CA LEU A 85 1.94 25.43 11.47
C LEU A 85 3.07 24.41 11.63
N ARG A 86 2.72 23.15 11.45
CA ARG A 86 3.65 22.00 11.44
C ARG A 86 3.38 21.15 10.20
N PHE A 87 4.45 20.80 9.49
CA PHE A 87 4.37 20.11 8.21
C PHE A 87 4.85 18.67 8.34
N TYR A 88 4.01 17.73 7.92
CA TYR A 88 4.28 16.30 7.95
C TYR A 88 4.14 15.70 6.56
N ILE A 89 4.92 14.64 6.30
CA ILE A 89 4.73 13.81 5.12
C ILE A 89 3.94 12.57 5.52
N LEU A 90 2.96 12.19 4.71
CA LEU A 90 2.17 10.99 4.91
C LEU A 90 2.45 10.00 3.78
N ARG A 91 2.92 8.80 4.12
CA ARG A 91 3.11 7.71 3.17
C ARG A 91 1.75 7.23 2.69
N ARG A 92 1.29 7.78 1.57
CA ARG A 92 0.04 7.42 0.89
C ARG A 92 0.15 7.68 -0.60
N SER A 93 -0.46 6.82 -1.40
CA SER A 93 -0.45 6.92 -2.87
C SER A 93 -1.43 7.94 -3.44
N ASP A 94 -2.46 8.33 -2.67
CA ASP A 94 -3.40 9.36 -3.14
C ASP A 94 -2.72 10.74 -3.27
N VAL A 95 -3.09 11.47 -4.31
CA VAL A 95 -2.59 12.83 -4.60
C VAL A 95 -3.37 13.82 -3.76
N ASN A 96 -2.84 14.19 -2.58
CA ASN A 96 -3.58 15.06 -1.66
C ASN A 96 -2.67 15.82 -0.68
N ALA A 97 -3.23 16.89 -0.09
CA ALA A 97 -2.74 17.56 1.11
C ALA A 97 -3.92 17.86 2.04
N TYR A 98 -3.65 17.98 3.34
CA TYR A 98 -4.68 18.19 4.34
C TYR A 98 -4.21 19.20 5.38
N SER A 99 -5.07 20.17 5.72
CA SER A 99 -4.86 21.04 6.88
C SER A 99 -5.84 20.68 7.99
N TYR A 100 -5.33 20.63 9.22
CA TYR A 100 -6.09 20.28 10.42
C TYR A 100 -6.22 21.49 11.37
N ALA A 101 -7.27 21.48 12.20
CA ALA A 101 -7.57 22.60 13.11
C ALA A 101 -6.46 22.88 14.16
N ASN A 102 -5.60 21.93 14.43
CA ASN A 102 -4.45 22.08 15.35
C ASN A 102 -3.18 22.67 14.68
N GLY A 103 -3.26 23.10 13.41
CA GLY A 103 -2.12 23.64 12.66
C GLY A 103 -1.22 22.57 11.99
N MET A 104 -1.62 21.30 12.04
CA MET A 104 -0.95 20.25 11.29
C MET A 104 -1.34 20.36 9.81
N ILE A 105 -0.35 20.44 8.92
CA ILE A 105 -0.50 20.33 7.47
C ILE A 105 0.24 19.06 7.04
N VAL A 106 -0.48 18.19 6.34
CA VAL A 106 0.01 16.88 5.91
C VAL A 106 0.03 16.84 4.40
N VAL A 107 1.16 16.43 3.82
CA VAL A 107 1.35 16.28 2.37
C VAL A 107 1.60 14.80 2.08
N THR A 108 0.85 14.21 1.15
CA THR A 108 1.03 12.80 0.80
C THR A 108 2.23 12.59 -0.12
N THR A 109 2.86 11.42 -0.04
CA THR A 109 3.90 11.01 -1.00
C THR A 109 3.36 10.97 -2.42
N GLY A 110 2.09 10.55 -2.61
CA GLY A 110 1.43 10.54 -3.91
C GLY A 110 1.34 11.93 -4.55
N LEU A 111 1.06 12.98 -3.76
CA LEU A 111 1.07 14.35 -4.27
C LEU A 111 2.48 14.76 -4.72
N LEU A 112 3.49 14.58 -3.87
CA LEU A 112 4.88 14.93 -4.20
C LEU A 112 5.41 14.15 -5.41
N ALA A 113 4.94 12.91 -5.62
CA ALA A 113 5.30 12.07 -6.76
C ALA A 113 4.79 12.61 -8.11
N GLN A 114 3.68 13.36 -8.11
CA GLN A 114 2.99 13.83 -9.32
C GLN A 114 3.34 15.28 -9.69
N LEU A 115 3.82 16.08 -8.74
CA LEU A 115 4.19 17.48 -8.99
C LEU A 115 5.32 17.61 -10.01
N GLN A 116 5.27 18.65 -10.84
CA GLN A 116 6.26 18.90 -11.87
C GLN A 116 7.33 19.95 -11.45
N ASN A 117 6.99 20.82 -10.52
CA ASN A 117 7.88 21.86 -10.01
C ASN A 117 7.50 22.33 -8.59
N GLU A 118 8.37 23.09 -7.96
CA GLU A 118 8.21 23.63 -6.61
C GLU A 118 7.08 24.67 -6.52
N SER A 119 6.82 25.42 -7.59
CA SER A 119 5.75 26.44 -7.60
C SER A 119 4.37 25.81 -7.48
N GLU A 120 4.15 24.61 -8.03
CA GLU A 120 2.92 23.85 -7.86
C GLU A 120 2.73 23.45 -6.38
N LEU A 121 3.79 22.93 -5.73
CA LEU A 121 3.76 22.63 -4.30
C LEU A 121 3.45 23.90 -3.47
N ALA A 122 4.08 25.01 -3.83
CA ALA A 122 3.88 26.28 -3.12
C ALA A 122 2.41 26.73 -3.17
N PHE A 123 1.74 26.61 -4.31
CA PHE A 123 0.32 27.00 -4.39
C PHE A 123 -0.58 26.08 -3.58
N ILE A 124 -0.34 24.76 -3.61
CA ILE A 124 -1.09 23.79 -2.81
C ILE A 124 -0.89 24.06 -1.30
N LEU A 125 0.34 24.34 -0.87
CA LEU A 125 0.59 24.72 0.52
C LEU A 125 -0.09 26.02 0.91
N ALA A 126 -0.07 27.03 0.04
CA ALA A 126 -0.80 28.30 0.26
C ALA A 126 -2.30 28.06 0.42
N HIS A 127 -2.89 27.14 -0.36
CA HIS A 127 -4.29 26.72 -0.29
C HIS A 127 -4.61 26.05 1.07
N GLU A 128 -3.78 25.09 1.53
CA GLU A 128 -3.97 24.44 2.82
C GLU A 128 -3.78 25.41 4.01
N ILE A 129 -2.81 26.33 3.90
CA ILE A 129 -2.60 27.40 4.86
C ILE A 129 -3.84 28.33 4.94
N ALA A 130 -4.45 28.66 3.79
CA ALA A 130 -5.67 29.45 3.74
C ALA A 130 -6.83 28.75 4.45
N HIS A 131 -7.01 27.44 4.23
CA HIS A 131 -8.02 26.67 4.95
C HIS A 131 -7.85 26.70 6.46
N TYR A 132 -6.61 26.56 6.95
CA TYR A 132 -6.31 26.67 8.38
C TYR A 132 -6.60 28.09 8.91
N ALA A 133 -6.08 29.13 8.26
CA ALA A 133 -6.22 30.53 8.68
C ALA A 133 -7.69 30.98 8.75
N GLU A 134 -8.53 30.53 7.82
CA GLU A 134 -9.96 30.85 7.78
C GLU A 134 -10.83 29.90 8.61
N LYS A 135 -10.21 28.93 9.31
CA LYS A 135 -10.89 27.97 10.20
C LYS A 135 -12.04 27.21 9.52
N HIS A 136 -11.85 26.81 8.28
CA HIS A 136 -12.88 26.15 7.48
C HIS A 136 -13.41 24.88 8.15
N LEU A 137 -12.54 24.06 8.77
CA LEU A 137 -12.94 22.86 9.52
C LEU A 137 -13.84 23.15 10.71
N GLU A 138 -13.59 24.24 11.45
CA GLU A 138 -14.43 24.63 12.59
C GLU A 138 -15.82 25.11 12.15
N LYS A 139 -15.88 25.80 10.99
CA LYS A 139 -17.15 26.25 10.39
C LYS A 139 -18.02 25.05 9.97
N GLU A 140 -17.42 24.01 9.36
CA GLU A 140 -18.13 22.78 8.97
C GLU A 140 -18.69 22.00 10.15
N LYS A 141 -17.95 21.88 11.25
CA LYS A 141 -18.40 21.20 12.46
C LYS A 141 -19.67 21.82 13.03
N LYS A 142 -19.81 23.15 12.95
CA LYS A 142 -21.00 23.86 13.39
C LYS A 142 -22.24 23.53 12.56
N VAL A 143 -22.06 23.24 11.27
CA VAL A 143 -23.14 22.86 10.33
C VAL A 143 -23.52 21.40 10.49
N LYS A 144 -22.54 20.49 10.57
CA LYS A 144 -22.77 19.03 10.65
C LYS A 144 -23.28 18.52 12.01
N LYS A 145 -23.19 19.30 13.10
CA LYS A 145 -23.81 18.93 14.39
C LYS A 145 -25.33 18.68 14.30
N LYS A 146 -25.97 19.05 13.17
CA LYS A 146 -27.38 18.76 12.90
C LYS A 146 -27.62 17.38 12.25
N ASP A 147 -26.64 16.78 11.59
CA ASP A 147 -26.76 15.49 10.87
C ASP A 147 -25.79 14.46 11.47
N LYS A 148 -26.35 13.55 12.28
CA LYS A 148 -25.59 12.54 13.06
C LYS A 148 -25.08 11.36 12.23
N LYS A 149 -24.25 11.56 11.21
CA LYS A 149 -23.55 10.46 10.54
C LYS A 149 -22.06 10.79 10.40
N TYR A 150 -21.23 10.15 11.20
CA TYR A 150 -19.77 10.25 11.12
C TYR A 150 -19.16 8.89 10.77
N ASP A 151 -18.40 8.89 9.70
CA ASP A 151 -17.57 7.81 9.19
C ASP A 151 -16.08 8.20 9.32
N VAL A 152 -15.21 7.34 9.86
CA VAL A 152 -13.75 7.61 9.92
C VAL A 152 -13.13 7.61 8.52
N GLY A 153 -13.62 6.79 7.59
CA GLY A 153 -13.29 6.91 6.17
C GLY A 153 -13.71 8.26 5.60
N GLY A 154 -14.84 8.83 6.07
CA GLY A 154 -15.31 10.17 5.74
C GLY A 154 -14.51 11.29 6.41
N PHE A 155 -13.79 11.02 7.50
CA PHE A 155 -12.94 12.03 8.14
C PHE A 155 -11.61 12.24 7.42
N LEU A 156 -11.09 11.21 6.80
CA LEU A 156 -9.97 11.32 5.85
C LEU A 156 -10.43 11.89 4.49
N ARG A 157 -11.73 11.83 4.19
CA ARG A 157 -12.39 12.52 3.09
C ARG A 157 -13.08 13.76 3.61
N MET A 158 -12.34 14.80 3.93
CA MET A 158 -12.90 16.12 4.22
C MET A 158 -13.42 16.74 2.93
N VAL A 159 -14.67 16.43 2.58
CA VAL A 159 -15.35 17.11 1.46
C VAL A 159 -15.66 18.52 1.90
N ARG A 160 -14.91 19.48 1.43
CA ARG A 160 -15.11 20.91 1.68
C ARG A 160 -16.19 21.47 0.75
N SER A 161 -16.86 22.54 1.17
CA SER A 161 -17.85 23.16 0.30
C SER A 161 -17.16 23.88 -0.87
N ARG A 162 -17.87 24.02 -2.00
CA ARG A 162 -17.37 24.74 -3.18
C ARG A 162 -17.01 26.18 -2.87
N GLU A 163 -17.75 26.80 -1.97
CA GLU A 163 -17.51 28.18 -1.51
C GLU A 163 -16.21 28.26 -0.71
N GLN A 164 -15.94 27.30 0.16
CA GLN A 164 -14.70 27.22 0.94
C GLN A 164 -13.47 26.99 0.06
N GLU A 165 -13.60 26.16 -0.97
CA GLU A 165 -12.52 25.94 -1.95
C GLU A 165 -12.19 27.23 -2.73
N THR A 166 -13.22 27.92 -3.22
CA THR A 166 -13.05 29.20 -3.93
C THR A 166 -12.46 30.28 -3.02
N GLU A 167 -12.90 30.34 -1.76
CA GLU A 167 -12.35 31.27 -0.75
C GLU A 167 -10.89 30.95 -0.45
N ALA A 168 -10.55 29.66 -0.29
CA ALA A 168 -9.18 29.22 -0.03
C ALA A 168 -8.24 29.56 -1.19
N ASP A 169 -8.64 29.32 -2.45
CA ASP A 169 -7.85 29.70 -3.63
C ASP A 169 -7.61 31.20 -3.70
N ARG A 170 -8.66 32.00 -3.45
CA ARG A 170 -8.54 33.46 -3.46
C ARG A 170 -7.55 33.93 -2.41
N ILE A 171 -7.65 33.44 -1.18
CA ILE A 171 -6.75 33.81 -0.08
C ILE A 171 -5.33 33.30 -0.34
N ALA A 172 -5.19 32.05 -0.79
CA ALA A 172 -3.92 31.47 -1.18
C ALA A 172 -3.19 32.33 -2.18
N PHE A 173 -3.90 32.76 -3.24
CA PHE A 173 -3.34 33.61 -4.28
C PHE A 173 -3.05 35.03 -3.78
N GLU A 174 -4.06 35.74 -3.27
CA GLU A 174 -3.96 37.16 -2.94
C GLU A 174 -3.09 37.46 -1.73
N ARG A 175 -3.08 36.59 -0.70
CA ARG A 175 -2.33 36.85 0.54
C ARG A 175 -0.94 36.22 0.55
N TYR A 176 -0.76 35.03 -0.03
CA TYR A 176 0.47 34.28 0.11
C TYR A 176 1.24 34.18 -1.22
N TYR A 177 0.64 33.58 -2.25
CA TYR A 177 1.36 33.21 -3.46
C TYR A 177 1.83 34.41 -4.29
N GLN A 178 0.97 35.40 -4.54
CA GLN A 178 1.36 36.58 -5.35
C GLN A 178 2.49 37.41 -4.74
N ASN A 179 2.66 37.38 -3.43
CA ASN A 179 3.72 38.06 -2.70
C ASN A 179 5.02 37.26 -2.65
N SER A 180 5.00 35.98 -3.02
CA SER A 180 6.18 35.15 -3.16
C SER A 180 6.87 35.40 -4.51
N LYS A 181 8.01 34.73 -4.70
CA LYS A 181 8.74 34.73 -5.98
C LYS A 181 8.46 33.51 -6.85
N TYR A 182 7.45 32.73 -6.55
CA TYR A 182 7.06 31.55 -7.33
C TYR A 182 6.39 31.94 -8.65
N SER A 183 6.60 31.13 -9.69
CA SER A 183 6.14 31.35 -11.06
C SER A 183 4.61 31.29 -11.17
N TYR A 184 4.01 32.27 -11.84
CA TYR A 184 2.59 32.26 -12.18
C TYR A 184 2.27 31.24 -13.29
N GLU A 185 3.20 31.02 -14.25
CA GLU A 185 3.04 30.09 -15.35
C GLU A 185 2.88 28.62 -14.88
N ALA A 186 3.37 28.31 -13.67
CA ALA A 186 3.24 26.98 -13.09
C ALA A 186 1.84 26.66 -12.51
N LEU A 187 0.98 27.68 -12.32
CA LEU A 187 -0.29 27.49 -11.59
C LEU A 187 -1.29 26.64 -12.35
N ASP A 188 -1.28 26.67 -13.68
CA ASP A 188 -2.15 25.81 -14.49
C ASP A 188 -1.88 24.32 -14.26
N GLY A 189 -0.57 23.97 -14.08
CA GLY A 189 -0.15 22.60 -13.78
C GLY A 189 -0.72 22.02 -12.48
N VAL A 190 -1.02 22.86 -11.47
CA VAL A 190 -1.68 22.43 -10.24
C VAL A 190 -3.02 21.76 -10.54
N PHE A 191 -3.80 22.35 -11.45
CA PHE A 191 -5.10 21.81 -11.82
C PHE A 191 -4.97 20.55 -12.68
N ASP A 192 -3.93 20.42 -13.50
CA ASP A 192 -3.61 19.16 -14.20
C ASP A 192 -3.27 18.06 -13.16
N VAL A 193 -2.45 18.34 -12.15
CA VAL A 193 -2.13 17.37 -11.09
C VAL A 193 -3.39 16.91 -10.36
N LEU A 194 -4.29 17.82 -10.00
CA LEU A 194 -5.53 17.49 -9.30
C LEU A 194 -6.53 16.75 -10.20
N GLN A 195 -6.67 17.18 -11.45
CA GLN A 195 -7.59 16.62 -12.44
C GLN A 195 -7.22 15.19 -12.82
N TYR A 196 -5.94 14.92 -13.00
CA TYR A 196 -5.39 13.62 -13.39
C TYR A 196 -4.74 12.86 -12.21
N SER A 197 -5.13 13.18 -10.98
CA SER A 197 -4.57 12.62 -9.75
C SER A 197 -4.75 11.10 -9.58
N TYR A 198 -5.65 10.48 -10.33
CA TYR A 198 -5.94 9.05 -10.35
C TYR A 198 -5.06 8.27 -11.33
N LEU A 199 -4.28 8.96 -12.16
CA LEU A 199 -3.40 8.35 -13.16
C LEU A 199 -2.01 8.03 -12.57
N PRO A 200 -1.28 7.08 -13.17
CA PRO A 200 0.07 6.72 -12.77
C PRO A 200 1.07 7.88 -12.96
N PHE A 201 2.34 7.64 -12.67
CA PHE A 201 3.39 8.67 -12.73
C PHE A 201 3.64 9.21 -14.13
N ASP A 202 3.49 8.39 -15.15
CA ASP A 202 3.53 8.75 -16.57
C ASP A 202 2.74 7.75 -17.42
N GLU A 203 2.47 8.10 -18.68
CA GLU A 203 1.86 7.25 -19.68
C GLU A 203 2.98 6.61 -20.52
N VAL A 204 3.25 5.33 -20.25
CA VAL A 204 4.25 4.50 -20.94
C VAL A 204 3.59 3.23 -21.44
N GLU A 205 3.66 2.96 -22.74
CA GLU A 205 3.09 1.74 -23.33
C GLU A 205 3.72 0.49 -22.69
N PHE A 206 2.88 -0.39 -22.14
CA PHE A 206 3.36 -1.66 -21.59
C PHE A 206 3.65 -2.63 -22.74
N GLU A 207 4.95 -2.82 -22.99
CA GLU A 207 5.44 -3.62 -24.11
C GLU A 207 5.41 -5.13 -23.77
N ARG A 208 4.91 -5.95 -24.69
CA ARG A 208 4.94 -7.43 -24.56
C ARG A 208 6.34 -7.97 -24.29
N ALA A 209 7.34 -7.38 -24.95
CA ALA A 209 8.74 -7.73 -24.81
C ALA A 209 9.27 -7.66 -23.37
N PHE A 210 8.59 -6.95 -22.47
CA PHE A 210 8.97 -6.91 -21.06
C PHE A 210 8.65 -8.19 -20.30
N VAL A 211 7.62 -8.93 -20.72
CA VAL A 211 7.15 -10.17 -20.08
C VAL A 211 7.36 -11.40 -20.93
N GLU A 212 7.74 -11.27 -22.19
CA GLU A 212 8.00 -12.35 -23.14
C GLU A 212 9.51 -12.54 -23.38
N SER A 213 9.89 -13.66 -23.96
CA SER A 213 11.28 -13.93 -24.36
C SER A 213 11.34 -14.64 -25.71
N GLU A 214 12.54 -14.91 -26.22
CA GLU A 214 12.72 -15.75 -27.42
C GLU A 214 12.23 -17.19 -27.28
N TYR A 215 11.99 -17.67 -26.06
CA TYR A 215 11.56 -19.04 -25.76
C TYR A 215 10.05 -19.17 -25.54
N TYR A 216 9.37 -18.11 -25.16
CA TYR A 216 7.92 -18.13 -24.91
C TYR A 216 7.26 -16.79 -25.18
N THR A 217 6.03 -16.85 -25.66
CA THR A 217 5.12 -15.71 -25.86
C THR A 217 3.78 -15.99 -25.21
N PHE A 218 3.06 -14.95 -24.80
CA PHE A 218 1.72 -15.08 -24.25
C PHE A 218 0.66 -14.96 -25.36
N PRO A 219 -0.51 -15.61 -25.20
CA PRO A 219 -1.62 -15.49 -26.15
C PRO A 219 -2.04 -14.05 -26.38
N ASP A 220 -2.37 -13.68 -27.62
CA ASP A 220 -2.77 -12.31 -27.99
C ASP A 220 -3.95 -11.79 -27.17
N LYS A 221 -4.85 -12.68 -26.72
CA LYS A 221 -5.98 -12.32 -25.84
C LYS A 221 -5.56 -11.77 -24.48
N TYR A 222 -4.28 -11.90 -24.08
CA TYR A 222 -3.74 -11.32 -22.85
C TYR A 222 -3.38 -9.84 -23.01
N PHE A 223 -3.36 -9.36 -24.25
CA PHE A 223 -3.02 -7.99 -24.60
C PHE A 223 -4.19 -7.30 -25.30
N ILE A 224 -4.33 -6.00 -25.07
CA ILE A 224 -5.33 -5.17 -25.75
C ILE A 224 -4.65 -4.33 -26.84
N SER A 225 -5.31 -4.21 -27.98
CA SER A 225 -4.81 -3.44 -29.12
C SER A 225 -4.97 -1.92 -28.93
N ALA A 226 -5.96 -1.50 -28.15
CA ALA A 226 -6.24 -0.10 -27.87
C ALA A 226 -6.66 0.06 -26.41
N VAL A 227 -6.23 1.15 -25.78
CA VAL A 227 -6.59 1.52 -24.41
C VAL A 227 -7.81 2.43 -24.39
N THR A 228 -8.55 2.41 -23.29
CA THR A 228 -9.61 3.39 -23.05
C THR A 228 -8.98 4.77 -22.91
N PRO A 229 -9.41 5.76 -23.69
CA PRO A 229 -8.88 7.12 -23.61
C PRO A 229 -9.07 7.70 -22.22
N ILE A 230 -8.07 8.45 -21.77
CA ILE A 230 -8.11 9.16 -20.49
C ILE A 230 -9.20 10.24 -20.59
N ARG A 231 -10.13 10.18 -19.64
CA ARG A 231 -11.17 11.18 -19.45
C ARG A 231 -10.72 12.17 -18.41
N SER A 232 -11.18 13.39 -18.57
CA SER A 232 -10.98 14.39 -17.51
C SER A 232 -11.86 14.05 -16.31
N ARG A 233 -11.36 14.28 -15.06
CA ARG A 233 -12.21 14.22 -13.87
C ARG A 233 -13.38 15.22 -13.89
N GLU A 234 -13.35 16.18 -14.77
CA GLU A 234 -14.49 17.08 -15.02
C GLU A 234 -15.74 16.32 -15.49
N ASP A 235 -15.54 15.15 -16.10
CA ASP A 235 -16.62 14.24 -16.53
C ASP A 235 -17.18 13.38 -15.38
N TYR A 236 -16.51 13.35 -14.22
CA TYR A 236 -16.94 12.63 -13.02
C TYR A 236 -17.72 13.51 -12.06
N VAL A 237 -18.50 12.88 -11.18
CA VAL A 237 -19.33 13.61 -10.21
C VAL A 237 -18.45 14.36 -9.22
N ASP A 238 -18.38 15.68 -9.39
CA ASP A 238 -17.59 16.65 -8.62
C ASP A 238 -17.83 16.58 -7.10
N THR A 239 -18.99 16.08 -6.67
CA THR A 239 -19.36 15.95 -5.25
C THR A 239 -18.59 14.88 -4.48
N LEU A 240 -17.87 14.00 -5.16
CA LEU A 240 -17.06 12.94 -4.56
C LEU A 240 -15.59 13.34 -4.36
N LEU A 241 -15.18 14.51 -4.87
CA LEU A 241 -13.82 15.02 -4.75
C LEU A 241 -13.61 15.71 -3.38
N THR A 242 -12.39 15.59 -2.84
CA THR A 242 -11.98 16.35 -1.64
C THR A 242 -11.89 17.85 -1.90
N HIS A 243 -11.58 18.23 -3.16
CA HIS A 243 -11.43 19.60 -3.64
C HIS A 243 -12.31 19.82 -4.89
N PRO A 244 -13.63 20.00 -4.73
CA PRO A 244 -14.55 20.12 -5.86
C PRO A 244 -14.38 21.41 -6.66
N ASN A 245 -15.04 21.45 -7.86
CA ASN A 245 -15.15 22.62 -8.72
C ASN A 245 -13.86 23.06 -9.42
N LEU A 246 -13.04 22.08 -9.86
CA LEU A 246 -11.72 22.33 -10.44
C LEU A 246 -11.75 23.28 -11.64
N ALA A 247 -12.68 23.10 -12.58
CA ALA A 247 -12.78 23.93 -13.80
C ALA A 247 -12.96 25.42 -13.48
N LYS A 248 -13.89 25.77 -12.57
CA LYS A 248 -14.12 27.18 -12.18
C LYS A 248 -12.96 27.75 -11.37
N ARG A 249 -12.32 26.94 -10.56
CA ARG A 249 -11.13 27.34 -9.79
C ARG A 249 -9.97 27.64 -10.73
N ARG A 250 -9.74 26.78 -11.72
CA ARG A 250 -8.74 26.96 -12.78
C ARG A 250 -9.01 28.25 -13.59
N GLU A 251 -10.24 28.46 -14.03
CA GLU A 251 -10.64 29.67 -14.75
C GLU A 251 -10.40 30.93 -13.90
N TRP A 252 -10.76 30.91 -12.61
CA TRP A 252 -10.52 32.04 -11.74
C TRP A 252 -9.04 32.37 -11.60
N ILE A 253 -8.17 31.36 -11.37
CA ILE A 253 -6.73 31.56 -11.28
C ILE A 253 -6.16 32.08 -12.63
N ALA A 254 -6.57 31.50 -13.76
CA ALA A 254 -6.14 31.96 -15.09
C ALA A 254 -6.43 33.47 -15.28
N ASN A 255 -7.63 33.91 -14.92
CA ASN A 255 -8.00 35.33 -14.97
C ASN A 255 -7.15 36.22 -14.03
N GLN A 256 -6.71 35.69 -12.88
CA GLN A 256 -5.83 36.46 -11.97
C GLN A 256 -4.41 36.66 -12.55
N VAL A 257 -3.91 35.68 -13.29
CA VAL A 257 -2.53 35.69 -13.81
C VAL A 257 -2.41 36.27 -15.22
N GLU A 258 -3.50 36.36 -16.00
CA GLU A 258 -3.49 36.77 -17.41
C GLU A 258 -2.68 38.05 -17.71
N ARG A 259 -2.66 38.98 -16.77
CA ARG A 259 -1.97 40.30 -16.91
C ARG A 259 -0.75 40.44 -15.99
N LYS A 260 -0.31 39.34 -15.36
CA LYS A 260 0.82 39.39 -14.44
C LYS A 260 2.09 38.93 -15.15
N SER A 261 3.18 39.61 -14.89
CA SER A 261 4.50 39.23 -15.41
C SER A 261 5.17 38.21 -14.53
N ASP A 262 5.79 37.21 -15.15
CA ASP A 262 6.64 36.21 -14.49
C ASP A 262 8.10 36.68 -14.36
N GLU A 263 8.39 37.92 -14.73
CA GLU A 263 9.71 38.50 -14.59
C GLU A 263 10.17 38.50 -13.13
N ASN A 264 11.36 38.01 -12.85
CA ASN A 264 11.95 37.80 -11.52
C ASN A 264 11.21 36.73 -10.67
N ARG A 265 10.43 35.84 -11.28
CA ARG A 265 9.81 34.66 -10.65
C ARG A 265 10.51 33.39 -11.13
N SER A 266 10.35 32.33 -10.37
CA SER A 266 10.98 31.05 -10.69
C SER A 266 10.05 29.88 -10.34
N ARG A 267 10.15 28.81 -11.14
CA ARG A 267 9.49 27.52 -10.82
C ARG A 267 10.14 26.85 -9.61
N PHE A 268 11.41 27.16 -9.34
CA PHE A 268 12.17 26.63 -8.21
C PHE A 268 12.88 27.79 -7.50
N LEU A 269 12.60 28.00 -6.23
CA LEU A 269 13.35 28.92 -5.34
C LEU A 269 14.42 28.17 -4.55
N GLN A 270 14.28 26.87 -4.42
CA GLN A 270 15.29 25.93 -3.95
C GLN A 270 15.98 25.27 -5.16
N SER A 271 16.75 24.22 -4.92
CA SER A 271 17.41 23.48 -5.99
C SER A 271 16.41 22.64 -6.79
N GLU A 272 16.36 22.81 -8.10
CA GLU A 272 15.62 21.99 -9.03
C GLU A 272 16.06 20.51 -8.94
N GLU A 273 17.36 20.25 -8.81
CA GLU A 273 17.91 18.91 -8.62
C GLU A 273 17.39 18.26 -7.34
N LEU A 274 17.33 19.02 -6.23
CA LEU A 274 16.79 18.53 -4.96
C LEU A 274 15.30 18.21 -5.09
N PHE A 275 14.53 19.04 -5.78
CA PHE A 275 13.11 18.76 -6.05
C PHE A 275 12.94 17.43 -6.77
N TYR A 276 13.65 17.20 -7.86
CA TYR A 276 13.53 15.94 -8.60
C TYR A 276 14.05 14.73 -7.83
N LYS A 277 15.10 14.90 -7.00
CA LYS A 277 15.53 13.83 -6.06
C LYS A 277 14.40 13.46 -5.09
N LEU A 278 13.78 14.45 -4.46
CA LEU A 278 12.69 14.22 -3.51
C LEU A 278 11.42 13.68 -4.20
N ARG A 279 11.13 14.14 -5.41
CA ARG A 279 10.04 13.57 -6.22
C ARG A 279 10.29 12.10 -6.55
N HIS A 280 11.50 11.74 -6.95
CA HIS A 280 11.88 10.34 -7.18
C HIS A 280 11.71 9.50 -5.90
N GLN A 281 12.20 9.99 -4.76
CA GLN A 281 11.99 9.34 -3.47
C GLN A 281 10.49 9.18 -3.14
N ALA A 282 9.67 10.20 -3.37
CA ALA A 282 8.22 10.14 -3.18
C ALA A 282 7.54 9.10 -4.08
N ARG A 283 8.00 8.95 -5.34
CA ARG A 283 7.53 7.91 -6.26
C ARG A 283 7.86 6.51 -5.75
N CYS A 284 9.08 6.28 -5.28
CA CYS A 284 9.49 5.00 -4.67
C CYS A 284 8.68 4.69 -3.40
N GLU A 285 8.45 5.68 -2.53
CA GLU A 285 7.60 5.51 -1.34
C GLU A 285 6.14 5.19 -1.71
N THR A 286 5.63 5.79 -2.77
CA THR A 286 4.28 5.49 -3.28
C THR A 286 4.19 4.03 -3.76
N ILE A 287 5.17 3.55 -4.51
CA ILE A 287 5.26 2.14 -4.92
C ILE A 287 5.31 1.23 -3.69
N ASN A 288 6.13 1.58 -2.68
CA ASN A 288 6.24 0.83 -1.43
C ASN A 288 4.90 0.71 -0.70
N ILE A 289 4.13 1.79 -0.65
CA ILE A 289 2.81 1.81 -0.03
C ILE A 289 1.81 0.99 -0.82
N ASP A 290 1.82 1.09 -2.15
CA ASP A 290 0.93 0.29 -3.01
C ASP A 290 1.23 -1.21 -2.85
N LEU A 291 2.51 -1.61 -2.75
CA LEU A 291 2.91 -2.99 -2.44
C LEU A 291 2.42 -3.42 -1.04
N THR A 292 2.64 -2.59 -0.01
CA THR A 292 2.22 -2.87 1.37
C THR A 292 0.69 -3.05 1.48
N PHE A 293 -0.07 -2.31 0.67
CA PHE A 293 -1.52 -2.38 0.65
C PHE A 293 -2.07 -3.27 -0.47
N HIS A 294 -1.21 -4.04 -1.15
CA HIS A 294 -1.52 -5.01 -2.20
C HIS A 294 -2.30 -4.41 -3.38
N GLN A 295 -1.96 -3.17 -3.75
CA GLN A 295 -2.46 -2.50 -4.94
C GLN A 295 -1.53 -2.83 -6.12
N TYR A 296 -1.53 -4.11 -6.54
CA TYR A 296 -0.47 -4.63 -7.41
C TYR A 296 -0.45 -4.04 -8.81
N ASP A 297 -1.59 -3.73 -9.42
CA ASP A 297 -1.61 -3.12 -10.75
C ASP A 297 -1.02 -1.70 -10.74
N ALA A 298 -1.31 -0.90 -9.70
CA ALA A 298 -0.73 0.42 -9.53
C ALA A 298 0.77 0.34 -9.21
N ALA A 299 1.17 -0.53 -8.26
CA ALA A 299 2.56 -0.73 -7.89
C ALA A 299 3.41 -1.19 -9.08
N LEU A 300 2.97 -2.23 -9.78
CA LEU A 300 3.69 -2.79 -10.93
C LEU A 300 3.77 -1.80 -12.09
N TYR A 301 2.68 -1.10 -12.43
CA TYR A 301 2.73 -0.16 -13.53
C TYR A 301 3.62 1.05 -13.22
N ASN A 302 3.52 1.64 -12.03
CA ASN A 302 4.40 2.73 -11.62
C ASN A 302 5.87 2.28 -11.54
N THR A 303 6.14 1.05 -11.13
CA THR A 303 7.49 0.47 -11.17
C THR A 303 7.98 0.31 -12.59
N TYR A 304 7.14 -0.20 -13.52
CA TYR A 304 7.47 -0.32 -14.94
C TYR A 304 7.83 1.03 -15.57
N VAL A 305 7.03 2.08 -15.28
CA VAL A 305 7.30 3.45 -15.74
C VAL A 305 8.70 3.92 -15.32
N LEU A 306 9.10 3.66 -14.07
CA LEU A 306 10.42 4.06 -13.58
C LEU A 306 11.54 3.14 -14.06
N LEU A 307 11.28 1.85 -14.29
CA LEU A 307 12.24 0.92 -14.88
C LEU A 307 12.54 1.26 -16.35
N ASP A 308 11.60 1.85 -17.09
CA ASP A 308 11.86 2.35 -18.45
C ASP A 308 12.95 3.45 -18.46
N GLU A 309 12.98 4.26 -17.39
CA GLU A 309 14.03 5.28 -17.18
C GLU A 309 15.33 4.69 -16.60
N ASN A 310 15.22 3.71 -15.68
CA ASN A 310 16.35 3.13 -14.94
C ASN A 310 16.20 1.60 -14.76
N PRO A 311 16.51 0.79 -15.79
CA PRO A 311 16.21 -0.65 -15.79
C PRO A 311 17.02 -1.49 -14.80
N ASN A 312 18.11 -0.96 -14.23
CA ASN A 312 18.98 -1.64 -13.28
C ASN A 312 18.97 -0.99 -11.88
N ASP A 313 17.92 -0.25 -11.55
CA ASP A 313 17.77 0.26 -10.19
C ASP A 313 17.42 -0.89 -9.24
N PRO A 314 18.23 -1.16 -8.19
CA PRO A 314 18.02 -2.31 -7.31
C PRO A 314 16.67 -2.27 -6.60
N PHE A 315 16.21 -1.09 -6.18
CA PHE A 315 14.91 -0.94 -5.53
C PHE A 315 13.76 -1.25 -6.50
N LEU A 316 13.81 -0.69 -7.71
CA LEU A 316 12.75 -0.92 -8.71
C LEU A 316 12.67 -2.36 -9.16
N CYS A 317 13.82 -3.03 -9.35
CA CYS A 317 13.88 -4.45 -9.66
C CYS A 317 13.27 -5.29 -8.53
N GLN A 318 13.58 -4.95 -7.29
CA GLN A 318 13.03 -5.61 -6.11
C GLN A 318 11.52 -5.35 -5.95
N ALA A 319 11.07 -4.11 -6.18
CA ALA A 319 9.66 -3.74 -6.15
C ALA A 319 8.84 -4.46 -7.24
N TRP A 320 9.41 -4.61 -8.45
CA TRP A 320 8.78 -5.39 -9.50
C TRP A 320 8.60 -6.85 -9.10
N VAL A 321 9.67 -7.48 -8.59
CA VAL A 321 9.60 -8.88 -8.12
C VAL A 321 8.62 -9.04 -6.97
N ALA A 322 8.64 -8.13 -5.99
CA ALA A 322 7.71 -8.17 -4.87
C ALA A 322 6.24 -8.06 -5.33
N GLY A 323 5.96 -7.17 -6.28
CA GLY A 323 4.62 -6.98 -6.81
C GLY A 323 4.11 -8.19 -7.60
N ILE A 324 4.92 -8.72 -8.54
CA ILE A 324 4.49 -9.86 -9.35
C ILE A 324 4.42 -11.15 -8.51
N TYR A 325 5.32 -11.32 -7.53
CA TYR A 325 5.29 -12.43 -6.59
C TYR A 325 4.03 -12.38 -5.71
N GLY A 326 3.77 -11.25 -5.03
CA GLY A 326 2.59 -11.11 -4.17
C GLY A 326 1.28 -11.34 -4.96
N PHE A 327 1.20 -10.78 -6.17
CA PHE A 327 0.06 -11.00 -7.03
C PHE A 327 -0.09 -12.48 -7.46
N ALA A 328 1.03 -13.16 -7.78
CA ALA A 328 1.03 -14.57 -8.14
C ALA A 328 0.55 -15.45 -6.98
N MET A 329 0.96 -15.16 -5.75
CA MET A 329 0.51 -15.89 -4.55
C MET A 329 -1.02 -15.77 -4.38
N HIS A 330 -1.58 -14.56 -4.47
CA HIS A 330 -3.02 -14.36 -4.45
C HIS A 330 -3.74 -15.05 -5.62
N LYS A 331 -3.12 -15.10 -6.80
CA LYS A 331 -3.69 -15.87 -7.92
C LYS A 331 -3.71 -17.38 -7.67
N LEU A 332 -2.67 -17.93 -7.06
CA LEU A 332 -2.63 -19.35 -6.67
C LEU A 332 -3.71 -19.70 -5.66
N GLU A 333 -4.09 -18.76 -4.78
CA GLU A 333 -5.21 -18.89 -3.86
C GLU A 333 -6.59 -18.68 -4.50
N GLY A 334 -6.64 -18.15 -5.72
CA GLY A 334 -7.88 -17.93 -6.48
C GLY A 334 -8.53 -16.57 -6.27
N ASN A 335 -7.93 -15.67 -5.49
CA ASN A 335 -8.45 -14.33 -5.16
C ASN A 335 -7.65 -13.18 -5.82
N GLY A 336 -6.64 -13.46 -6.66
CA GLY A 336 -5.74 -12.45 -7.24
C GLY A 336 -6.45 -11.27 -7.92
N ASN A 337 -7.60 -11.50 -8.53
CA ASN A 337 -8.35 -10.42 -9.19
C ASN A 337 -8.97 -9.39 -8.22
N ASP A 338 -9.02 -9.69 -6.91
CA ASP A 338 -9.50 -8.76 -5.88
C ASP A 338 -8.44 -7.70 -5.54
N TYR A 339 -7.19 -7.92 -5.95
CA TYR A 339 -6.02 -7.08 -5.68
C TYR A 339 -5.53 -6.29 -6.90
N ILE A 340 -6.32 -6.25 -7.95
CA ILE A 340 -6.11 -5.41 -9.13
C ILE A 340 -7.40 -4.71 -9.53
N THR A 341 -7.28 -3.52 -10.09
CA THR A 341 -8.43 -2.81 -10.66
C THR A 341 -8.91 -3.55 -11.91
N LYS A 342 -10.23 -3.71 -12.06
CA LYS A 342 -10.80 -4.28 -13.28
C LYS A 342 -10.36 -3.45 -14.47
N SER A 343 -9.84 -4.11 -15.51
CA SER A 343 -9.21 -3.43 -16.65
C SER A 343 -10.15 -2.50 -17.42
N ASP A 344 -11.46 -2.74 -17.39
CA ASP A 344 -12.49 -1.88 -18.00
C ASP A 344 -12.72 -0.56 -17.22
N LEU A 345 -12.22 -0.48 -15.99
CA LEU A 345 -12.26 0.72 -15.16
C LEU A 345 -10.96 1.52 -15.20
N VAL A 346 -9.92 1.00 -15.85
CA VAL A 346 -8.60 1.65 -15.99
C VAL A 346 -8.53 2.38 -17.32
N GLU A 347 -8.03 3.60 -17.30
CA GLU A 347 -7.85 4.47 -18.46
C GLU A 347 -6.36 4.63 -18.76
N GLY A 348 -5.99 4.91 -20.01
CA GLY A 348 -4.61 5.11 -20.44
C GLY A 348 -3.79 3.83 -20.53
N GLU A 349 -2.48 3.97 -20.58
CA GLU A 349 -1.55 2.87 -20.85
C GLU A 349 -1.46 1.84 -19.71
N GLN A 350 -1.75 2.22 -18.48
CA GLN A 350 -1.85 1.27 -17.35
C GLN A 350 -2.85 0.15 -17.63
N GLN A 351 -3.89 0.41 -18.42
CA GLN A 351 -4.92 -0.58 -18.78
C GLN A 351 -4.30 -1.84 -19.41
N ARG A 352 -3.21 -1.71 -20.18
CA ARG A 352 -2.54 -2.85 -20.82
C ARG A 352 -2.01 -3.84 -19.78
N LEU A 353 -1.31 -3.33 -18.75
CA LEU A 353 -0.81 -4.18 -17.68
C LEU A 353 -1.97 -4.76 -16.84
N SER A 354 -2.95 -3.96 -16.44
CA SER A 354 -4.10 -4.44 -15.67
C SER A 354 -4.87 -5.53 -16.44
N HIS A 355 -5.00 -5.38 -17.78
CA HIS A 355 -5.60 -6.42 -18.62
C HIS A 355 -4.76 -7.68 -18.65
N PHE A 356 -3.44 -7.58 -18.89
CA PHE A 356 -2.52 -8.71 -18.86
C PHE A 356 -2.60 -9.47 -17.52
N LEU A 357 -2.51 -8.77 -16.39
CA LEU A 357 -2.62 -9.36 -15.06
C LEU A 357 -3.96 -10.05 -14.83
N SER A 358 -5.06 -9.52 -15.38
CA SER A 358 -6.37 -10.15 -15.30
C SER A 358 -6.49 -11.46 -16.09
N LYS A 359 -5.70 -11.62 -17.17
CA LYS A 359 -5.78 -12.74 -18.12
C LYS A 359 -4.74 -13.82 -17.88
N ILE A 360 -3.55 -13.46 -17.40
CA ILE A 360 -2.49 -14.44 -17.12
C ILE A 360 -3.00 -15.52 -16.16
N SER A 361 -2.74 -16.79 -16.46
CA SER A 361 -3.14 -17.89 -15.59
C SER A 361 -2.32 -17.88 -14.29
N ARG A 362 -2.80 -18.56 -13.27
CA ARG A 362 -2.12 -18.62 -11.95
C ARG A 362 -0.71 -19.20 -12.07
N ASP A 363 -0.55 -20.31 -12.83
CA ASP A 363 0.72 -21.01 -12.98
C ASP A 363 1.70 -20.18 -13.84
N GLU A 364 1.21 -19.55 -14.94
CA GLU A 364 2.03 -18.63 -15.75
C GLU A 364 2.49 -17.40 -14.95
N CYS A 365 1.63 -16.86 -14.08
CA CYS A 365 1.98 -15.72 -13.25
C CYS A 365 3.09 -16.06 -12.25
N ALA A 366 2.98 -17.21 -11.58
CA ALA A 366 4.02 -17.70 -10.66
C ALA A 366 5.34 -17.98 -11.37
N LEU A 367 5.29 -18.61 -12.55
CA LEU A 367 6.51 -18.83 -13.38
C LEU A 367 7.12 -17.51 -13.87
N LEU A 368 6.31 -16.51 -14.20
CA LEU A 368 6.80 -15.20 -14.58
C LEU A 368 7.51 -14.52 -13.41
N ALA A 369 6.93 -14.61 -12.21
CA ALA A 369 7.55 -14.09 -10.99
C ALA A 369 8.88 -14.81 -10.69
N LEU A 370 8.92 -16.14 -10.82
CA LEU A 370 10.14 -16.96 -10.68
C LEU A 370 11.24 -16.50 -11.64
N ARG A 371 10.88 -16.25 -12.91
CA ARG A 371 11.86 -15.80 -13.91
C ARG A 371 12.44 -14.44 -13.59
N PHE A 372 11.61 -13.48 -13.20
CA PHE A 372 12.09 -12.16 -12.78
C PHE A 372 12.99 -12.28 -11.54
N ALA A 373 12.57 -13.02 -10.52
CA ALA A 373 13.36 -13.26 -9.32
C ALA A 373 14.73 -13.87 -9.66
N TRP A 374 14.75 -14.93 -10.47
CA TRP A 374 15.99 -15.58 -10.87
C TRP A 374 16.90 -14.71 -11.72
N ASN A 375 16.34 -13.98 -12.69
CA ASN A 375 17.12 -13.06 -13.53
C ASN A 375 17.78 -11.96 -12.71
N TYR A 376 17.05 -11.35 -11.76
CA TYR A 376 17.61 -10.33 -10.88
C TYR A 376 18.57 -10.91 -9.82
N ALA A 377 18.40 -12.15 -9.39
CA ALA A 377 19.39 -12.84 -8.56
C ALA A 377 20.76 -12.94 -9.23
N LYS A 378 20.81 -13.07 -10.55
CA LYS A 378 22.07 -13.07 -11.32
C LYS A 378 22.66 -11.67 -11.50
N ILE A 379 21.81 -10.65 -11.59
CA ILE A 379 22.26 -9.24 -11.74
C ILE A 379 22.74 -8.69 -10.40
N PHE A 380 22.09 -9.07 -9.29
CA PHE A 380 22.35 -8.63 -7.93
C PHE A 380 22.68 -9.80 -7.01
N PRO A 381 23.81 -10.52 -7.21
CA PRO A 381 24.12 -11.75 -6.47
C PRO A 381 24.31 -11.54 -4.96
N GLU A 382 24.60 -10.30 -4.52
CA GLU A 382 24.71 -9.90 -3.13
C GLU A 382 23.34 -9.67 -2.44
N ASN A 383 22.27 -9.55 -3.22
CA ASN A 383 20.91 -9.40 -2.67
C ASN A 383 20.22 -10.76 -2.60
N SER A 384 20.22 -11.36 -1.41
CA SER A 384 19.63 -12.68 -1.17
C SER A 384 18.12 -12.73 -1.41
N TYR A 385 17.42 -11.59 -1.35
CA TYR A 385 15.97 -11.50 -1.52
C TYR A 385 15.48 -12.20 -2.80
N PHE A 386 16.15 -11.99 -3.91
CA PHE A 386 15.72 -12.56 -5.19
C PHE A 386 15.81 -14.10 -5.20
N LYS A 387 16.85 -14.67 -4.58
CA LYS A 387 16.99 -16.13 -4.44
C LYS A 387 15.96 -16.69 -3.47
N GLN A 388 15.68 -16.01 -2.36
CA GLN A 388 14.64 -16.40 -1.41
C GLN A 388 13.27 -16.45 -2.09
N VAL A 389 12.88 -15.38 -2.79
CA VAL A 389 11.59 -15.34 -3.53
C VAL A 389 11.53 -16.46 -4.58
N ALA A 390 12.63 -16.73 -5.30
CA ALA A 390 12.65 -17.82 -6.28
C ALA A 390 12.45 -19.20 -5.61
N GLY A 391 13.08 -19.44 -4.46
CA GLY A 391 12.90 -20.66 -3.66
C GLY A 391 11.46 -20.86 -3.21
N GLU A 392 10.87 -19.83 -2.61
CA GLU A 392 9.48 -19.81 -2.17
C GLU A 392 8.48 -20.12 -3.31
N ILE A 393 8.71 -19.52 -4.49
CA ILE A 393 7.83 -19.79 -5.64
C ILE A 393 7.94 -21.26 -6.07
N ILE A 394 9.15 -21.83 -6.06
CA ILE A 394 9.37 -23.25 -6.41
C ILE A 394 8.62 -24.13 -5.43
N GLU A 395 8.75 -23.90 -4.14
CA GLU A 395 8.04 -24.65 -3.09
C GLU A 395 6.52 -24.57 -3.28
N VAL A 396 5.96 -23.37 -3.38
CA VAL A 396 4.51 -23.17 -3.55
C VAL A 396 3.99 -23.77 -4.85
N LEU A 397 4.74 -23.71 -5.93
CA LEU A 397 4.36 -24.33 -7.20
C LEU A 397 4.36 -25.87 -7.10
N SER A 398 5.28 -26.46 -6.34
CA SER A 398 5.29 -27.92 -6.12
C SER A 398 4.08 -28.39 -5.32
N GLU A 399 3.68 -27.63 -4.31
CA GLU A 399 2.53 -27.96 -3.46
C GLU A 399 1.17 -27.64 -4.10
N LYS A 400 0.96 -26.36 -4.48
CA LYS A 400 -0.35 -25.83 -4.91
C LYS A 400 -0.56 -25.92 -6.43
N GLY A 401 0.49 -25.79 -7.23
CA GLY A 401 0.43 -25.73 -8.68
C GLY A 401 0.35 -27.08 -9.40
N LYS A 402 0.48 -28.19 -8.70
CA LYS A 402 0.63 -29.55 -9.29
C LYS A 402 1.81 -29.64 -10.25
N MET A 403 2.80 -28.78 -10.11
CA MET A 403 3.98 -28.74 -10.95
C MET A 403 5.00 -29.73 -10.41
N LYS A 404 4.89 -30.97 -10.83
CA LYS A 404 5.91 -31.97 -10.53
C LYS A 404 7.11 -31.78 -11.46
N TYR A 405 8.31 -31.92 -10.92
CA TYR A 405 9.58 -31.91 -11.66
C TYR A 405 9.53 -32.71 -12.99
N GLN A 406 8.89 -33.86 -12.99
CA GLN A 406 8.68 -34.68 -14.19
C GLN A 406 8.01 -33.95 -15.35
N ASN A 407 7.09 -33.01 -15.06
CA ASN A 407 6.42 -32.23 -16.10
C ASN A 407 7.36 -31.23 -16.77
N TYR A 408 8.34 -30.69 -16.06
CA TYR A 408 9.34 -29.78 -16.64
C TYR A 408 10.45 -30.52 -17.37
N SER A 409 10.90 -31.66 -16.84
CA SER A 409 11.96 -32.46 -17.46
C SER A 409 11.49 -33.13 -18.75
N ASP A 410 10.25 -33.61 -18.80
CA ASP A 410 9.66 -34.26 -19.96
C ASP A 410 9.37 -33.28 -21.10
N TYR A 411 8.84 -32.10 -20.79
CA TYR A 411 8.67 -31.02 -21.76
C TYR A 411 10.01 -30.42 -22.19
N ALA A 412 10.98 -30.38 -21.28
CA ALA A 412 12.30 -29.88 -21.56
C ALA A 412 13.11 -30.78 -22.52
N MET A 413 12.86 -32.05 -22.63
CA MET A 413 13.67 -33.00 -23.46
C MET A 413 13.23 -33.13 -24.91
N GLY A 414 12.14 -32.57 -25.34
CA GLY A 414 11.54 -32.80 -26.66
C GLY A 414 11.41 -31.59 -27.60
N ILE A 415 11.68 -30.35 -27.16
CA ILE A 415 11.41 -29.17 -27.99
C ILE A 415 12.71 -28.53 -28.47
N ASP A 416 12.87 -28.45 -29.77
CA ASP A 416 13.90 -27.65 -30.41
C ASP A 416 13.52 -26.16 -30.28
N PRO A 417 14.30 -25.32 -29.56
CA PRO A 417 14.03 -23.90 -29.39
C PRO A 417 13.89 -23.15 -30.73
N SER A 418 14.47 -23.66 -31.82
CA SER A 418 14.36 -23.06 -33.15
C SER A 418 12.98 -23.21 -33.81
N THR A 419 12.11 -24.04 -33.23
CA THR A 419 10.75 -24.27 -33.75
C THR A 419 9.70 -23.36 -33.10
N ILE A 420 10.07 -22.55 -32.12
CA ILE A 420 9.17 -21.60 -31.44
C ILE A 420 9.01 -20.36 -32.34
N PRO A 421 7.79 -19.96 -32.68
CA PRO A 421 7.56 -18.76 -33.52
C PRO A 421 7.98 -17.50 -32.76
N VAL A 422 8.97 -16.79 -33.25
CA VAL A 422 9.37 -15.47 -32.75
C VAL A 422 8.81 -14.42 -33.69
N ASP A 423 7.92 -13.58 -33.20
CA ASP A 423 7.46 -12.40 -33.94
C ASP A 423 8.48 -11.26 -33.77
N THR A 424 9.25 -10.99 -34.83
CA THR A 424 10.37 -10.04 -34.83
C THR A 424 10.00 -8.63 -35.32
N THR A 425 8.73 -8.28 -35.45
CA THR A 425 8.32 -6.99 -36.04
C THR A 425 8.00 -5.93 -34.98
N VAL A 426 9.00 -5.44 -34.25
CA VAL A 426 8.88 -4.18 -33.49
C VAL A 426 9.68 -3.09 -34.20
N LYS A 427 9.00 -2.23 -34.96
CA LYS A 427 9.58 -0.98 -35.47
C LYS A 427 9.50 0.07 -34.36
N LYS A 428 10.67 0.45 -33.82
CA LYS A 428 10.77 1.64 -32.93
C LYS A 428 10.53 2.91 -33.74
N THR A 429 9.52 3.66 -33.36
CA THR A 429 9.38 5.07 -33.73
C THR A 429 10.02 5.91 -32.63
N GLU A 430 11.05 6.68 -32.97
CA GLU A 430 11.61 7.68 -32.03
C GLU A 430 10.54 8.75 -31.77
N THR A 431 10.00 8.73 -30.57
CA THR A 431 9.07 9.77 -30.09
C THR A 431 9.85 10.84 -29.31
N GLU A 432 9.66 12.10 -29.72
CA GLU A 432 10.13 13.25 -28.95
C GLU A 432 9.66 13.16 -27.49
N LYS A 433 10.55 13.55 -26.56
CA LYS A 433 10.25 13.57 -25.12
C LYS A 433 9.17 14.62 -24.82
N LYS A 434 7.92 14.21 -24.78
CA LYS A 434 6.79 15.04 -24.35
C LYS A 434 6.51 14.76 -22.87
N GLY A 435 6.16 15.80 -22.13
CA GLY A 435 5.75 15.66 -20.72
C GLY A 435 4.45 14.84 -20.58
N LYS A 436 4.21 14.28 -19.38
CA LYS A 436 3.03 13.45 -19.07
C LYS A 436 1.72 14.05 -19.60
N TYR A 437 1.43 15.29 -19.27
CA TYR A 437 0.17 15.94 -19.64
C TYR A 437 0.07 16.29 -21.13
N ASP A 438 1.20 16.49 -21.84
CA ASP A 438 1.22 16.62 -23.30
C ASP A 438 0.90 15.29 -23.99
N LYS A 439 1.36 14.15 -23.43
CA LYS A 439 1.00 12.81 -23.92
C LYS A 439 -0.50 12.57 -23.78
N ILE A 440 -1.08 12.91 -22.62
CA ILE A 440 -2.52 12.76 -22.36
C ILE A 440 -3.37 13.56 -23.34
N LYS A 441 -3.02 14.83 -23.59
CA LYS A 441 -3.72 15.74 -24.50
C LYS A 441 -3.64 15.30 -25.99
N ASN A 442 -2.62 14.50 -26.35
CA ASN A 442 -2.37 14.06 -27.73
C ASN A 442 -2.87 12.63 -28.05
N GLN A 443 -3.46 11.89 -27.12
CA GLN A 443 -3.95 10.51 -27.33
C GLN A 443 -5.22 10.40 -28.22
N GLN A 444 -5.77 11.49 -28.68
CA GLN A 444 -6.92 11.47 -29.60
C GLN A 444 -6.50 11.10 -31.04
N GLY A 445 -6.52 9.82 -31.35
CA GLY A 445 -6.61 9.34 -32.74
C GLY A 445 -5.49 8.48 -33.30
N ASN A 446 -5.30 7.26 -32.83
CA ASN A 446 -4.58 6.24 -33.59
C ASN A 446 -5.28 4.87 -33.46
N GLU A 447 -5.92 4.43 -34.55
CA GLU A 447 -6.36 3.05 -34.73
C GLU A 447 -5.18 2.20 -35.20
N ARG A 448 -4.96 1.04 -34.59
CA ARG A 448 -3.94 0.05 -35.00
C ARG A 448 -4.57 -1.23 -35.55
N GLU A 449 -3.89 -1.84 -36.50
CA GLU A 449 -4.27 -3.07 -37.21
C GLU A 449 -4.27 -4.32 -36.31
N LYS A 450 -5.21 -5.24 -36.60
CA LYS A 450 -5.39 -6.53 -35.91
C LYS A 450 -4.46 -7.62 -36.46
N VAL A 451 -3.80 -8.33 -35.56
CA VAL A 451 -3.09 -9.61 -35.84
C VAL A 451 -3.93 -10.78 -35.29
N LEU A 452 -4.01 -11.88 -36.05
CA LEU A 452 -4.84 -13.06 -35.75
C LEU A 452 -4.15 -14.07 -34.82
N PRO A 453 -4.87 -14.81 -33.95
CA PRO A 453 -4.31 -15.63 -32.87
C PRO A 453 -3.92 -17.05 -33.28
N ASN A 454 -2.96 -17.62 -32.55
CA ASN A 454 -2.60 -19.05 -32.57
C ASN A 454 -3.25 -19.73 -31.34
N GLU A 455 -4.17 -20.70 -31.55
CA GLU A 455 -5.16 -21.10 -30.53
C GLU A 455 -4.71 -22.22 -29.55
N ASP A 456 -3.55 -22.91 -29.76
CA ASP A 456 -3.23 -24.15 -29.03
C ASP A 456 -1.89 -24.13 -28.24
N PHE A 457 -1.31 -22.96 -27.97
CA PHE A 457 0.00 -22.86 -27.33
C PHE A 457 -0.12 -22.64 -25.80
N GLU A 458 0.36 -23.61 -24.99
CA GLU A 458 0.45 -23.44 -23.53
C GLU A 458 1.80 -22.81 -23.13
N THR A 459 1.84 -21.51 -22.95
CA THR A 459 3.04 -20.71 -22.64
C THR A 459 3.83 -21.24 -21.46
N LYS A 460 3.16 -21.69 -20.39
CA LYS A 460 3.81 -22.19 -19.16
C LYS A 460 4.82 -23.31 -19.42
N ASN A 461 4.60 -24.15 -20.42
CA ASN A 461 5.46 -25.29 -20.72
C ASN A 461 6.84 -24.89 -21.25
N TYR A 462 7.01 -23.62 -21.68
CA TYR A 462 8.23 -23.12 -22.31
C TYR A 462 8.96 -22.09 -21.43
N MET A 463 8.33 -21.65 -20.35
CA MET A 463 8.87 -20.54 -19.54
C MET A 463 10.19 -20.86 -18.82
N LEU A 464 10.58 -22.12 -18.67
CA LEU A 464 11.84 -22.55 -18.03
C LEU A 464 12.81 -23.26 -18.99
N VAL A 465 12.53 -23.27 -20.29
CA VAL A 465 13.34 -24.03 -21.28
C VAL A 465 14.79 -23.58 -21.31
N ASP A 466 15.06 -22.29 -21.23
CA ASP A 466 16.39 -21.71 -21.24
C ASP A 466 17.16 -21.91 -19.92
N LEU A 467 16.48 -22.24 -18.84
CA LEU A 467 17.12 -22.54 -17.55
C LEU A 467 17.62 -23.98 -17.41
N ARG A 468 17.42 -24.81 -18.43
CA ARG A 468 17.88 -26.22 -18.44
C ARG A 468 19.37 -26.41 -18.14
N ALA A 469 20.19 -25.53 -18.71
CA ALA A 469 21.65 -25.61 -18.59
C ALA A 469 22.18 -24.76 -17.42
N ASP A 470 21.27 -24.26 -16.56
CA ASP A 470 21.60 -23.42 -15.43
C ASP A 470 21.70 -24.27 -14.15
N ASP A 471 22.90 -24.77 -13.86
CA ASP A 471 23.16 -25.65 -12.72
C ASP A 471 22.83 -24.96 -11.37
N GLU A 472 23.00 -23.62 -11.26
CA GLU A 472 22.67 -22.88 -10.04
C GLU A 472 21.16 -22.84 -9.83
N PHE A 473 20.38 -22.66 -10.91
CA PHE A 473 18.93 -22.71 -10.84
C PHE A 473 18.42 -24.07 -10.37
N TRP A 474 18.95 -25.15 -10.95
CA TRP A 474 18.53 -26.49 -10.57
C TRP A 474 18.97 -26.87 -9.17
N LYS A 475 20.13 -26.38 -8.73
CA LYS A 475 20.51 -26.54 -7.31
C LYS A 475 19.49 -25.87 -6.40
N LEU A 476 19.11 -24.59 -6.64
CA LEU A 476 18.09 -23.90 -5.86
C LEU A 476 16.75 -24.65 -5.90
N TYR A 477 16.40 -25.18 -7.07
CA TYR A 477 15.16 -25.96 -7.26
C TYR A 477 15.12 -27.20 -6.39
N TYR A 478 16.20 -27.95 -6.31
CA TYR A 478 16.28 -29.14 -5.46
C TYR A 478 16.37 -28.79 -3.98
N ASP A 479 17.16 -27.78 -3.62
CA ASP A 479 17.29 -27.32 -2.25
C ASP A 479 15.91 -26.90 -1.69
N ALA A 480 15.10 -26.17 -2.46
CA ALA A 480 13.75 -25.75 -2.06
C ALA A 480 12.74 -26.91 -1.93
N LEU A 481 12.99 -28.05 -2.58
CA LEU A 481 12.13 -29.24 -2.46
C LEU A 481 12.55 -30.18 -1.33
N ASP A 482 13.85 -30.18 -0.95
CA ASP A 482 14.38 -31.05 0.10
C ASP A 482 14.05 -30.55 1.53
N GLU A 483 13.56 -29.30 1.67
CA GLU A 483 13.13 -28.73 2.96
C GLU A 483 11.86 -29.37 3.55
N GLU A 484 11.19 -30.31 2.83
CA GLU A 484 10.02 -31.06 3.32
C GLU A 484 10.26 -31.90 4.60
N GLU A 485 11.50 -32.13 5.03
CA GLU A 485 11.76 -32.93 6.24
C GLU A 485 11.71 -32.16 7.56
N ASP A 486 11.70 -30.84 7.57
CA ASP A 486 11.65 -30.02 8.79
C ASP A 486 10.25 -29.80 9.36
N GLU A 487 9.17 -30.24 8.70
CA GLU A 487 7.82 -30.25 9.27
C GLU A 487 7.67 -31.00 10.63
N LYS A 488 8.66 -31.81 11.00
CA LYS A 488 8.65 -32.54 12.30
C LYS A 488 9.03 -31.69 13.50
N LEU A 489 9.52 -30.45 13.33
CA LEU A 489 9.85 -29.58 14.46
C LEU A 489 8.61 -28.93 15.12
N ILE A 490 7.48 -28.87 14.43
CA ILE A 490 6.24 -28.27 14.95
C ILE A 490 5.45 -29.25 15.85
N GLY A 491 5.70 -30.56 15.79
CA GLY A 491 4.87 -31.59 16.43
C GLY A 491 5.01 -31.79 17.94
N GLU A 492 6.15 -31.51 18.57
CA GLU A 492 6.36 -31.88 19.98
C GLU A 492 6.92 -30.79 20.90
N LYS A 493 7.29 -29.57 20.39
CA LYS A 493 7.86 -28.49 21.18
C LYS A 493 7.15 -27.16 21.00
N ASN A 494 5.84 -27.11 21.15
CA ASN A 494 5.05 -25.87 21.16
C ASN A 494 5.34 -24.99 22.41
N ALA A 495 6.56 -24.95 22.89
CA ALA A 495 6.94 -24.24 24.09
C ALA A 495 7.92 -23.15 23.73
N MET A 496 7.44 -21.91 23.68
CA MET A 496 8.29 -20.76 23.44
C MET A 496 9.15 -20.46 24.67
N SER A 497 10.44 -20.77 24.58
CA SER A 497 11.45 -20.45 25.62
C SER A 497 12.17 -19.13 25.33
N GLU A 498 12.24 -18.76 24.07
CA GLU A 498 12.89 -17.55 23.61
C GLU A 498 12.09 -16.29 23.97
N ARG A 499 12.78 -15.15 24.07
CA ARG A 499 12.13 -13.86 24.30
C ARG A 499 11.35 -13.45 23.06
N PHE A 500 10.10 -13.03 23.24
CA PHE A 500 9.30 -12.46 22.15
C PHE A 500 8.63 -11.15 22.58
N ILE A 501 8.22 -10.37 21.60
CA ILE A 501 7.48 -9.13 21.80
C ILE A 501 6.05 -9.32 21.33
N VAL A 502 5.10 -8.95 22.20
CA VAL A 502 3.71 -8.81 21.83
C VAL A 502 3.53 -7.42 21.25
N TRP A 503 3.36 -7.35 19.92
CA TRP A 503 3.16 -6.11 19.20
C TRP A 503 1.74 -5.59 19.41
N HIS A 504 1.65 -4.39 19.91
CA HIS A 504 0.48 -3.51 19.99
C HIS A 504 -0.85 -4.19 19.57
N PRO A 505 -1.53 -4.95 20.47
CA PRO A 505 -2.69 -5.75 20.09
C PRO A 505 -3.78 -4.93 19.39
N GLN A 506 -4.33 -5.46 18.32
CA GLN A 506 -5.31 -4.80 17.47
C GLN A 506 -6.70 -5.41 17.73
N PHE A 507 -7.48 -4.79 18.62
CA PHE A 507 -8.82 -5.28 18.97
C PHE A 507 -9.87 -4.28 18.50
N TYR A 508 -10.65 -4.65 17.47
CA TYR A 508 -11.65 -3.80 16.86
C TYR A 508 -13.05 -4.29 17.14
N ARG A 509 -13.90 -3.40 17.61
CA ARG A 509 -15.33 -3.70 17.84
C ARG A 509 -16.18 -2.74 17.04
N PHE A 510 -16.91 -3.27 16.08
CA PHE A 510 -17.90 -2.51 15.32
C PHE A 510 -19.22 -2.42 16.06
N ARG A 511 -19.98 -1.36 15.82
CA ARG A 511 -21.32 -1.17 16.33
C ARG A 511 -22.31 -1.14 15.19
N TRP A 512 -23.52 -1.58 15.44
CA TRP A 512 -24.61 -1.54 14.48
C TRP A 512 -24.77 -0.15 13.83
N GLY A 513 -24.78 -0.10 12.50
CA GLY A 513 -24.96 1.13 11.72
C GLY A 513 -23.81 2.14 11.82
N LYS A 514 -22.60 1.73 12.27
CA LYS A 514 -21.39 2.53 12.28
C LYS A 514 -20.27 1.75 11.60
N ASP A 515 -19.68 2.37 10.59
CA ASP A 515 -18.55 1.81 9.83
C ASP A 515 -17.19 2.01 10.53
N VAL A 516 -17.21 2.46 11.79
CA VAL A 516 -16.02 2.79 12.58
C VAL A 516 -15.98 1.93 13.82
N PRO A 517 -14.86 1.23 14.08
CA PRO A 517 -14.70 0.50 15.32
C PRO A 517 -14.70 1.46 16.52
N LYS A 518 -15.25 0.99 17.63
CA LYS A 518 -15.07 1.67 18.92
C LYS A 518 -13.61 1.46 19.33
N ASP A 519 -13.02 2.47 19.96
CA ASP A 519 -11.65 2.46 20.47
C ASP A 519 -11.19 1.13 21.08
N LYS A 520 -9.85 0.92 20.97
CA LYS A 520 -9.13 -0.21 21.56
C LYS A 520 -9.66 -0.57 22.93
N ASP A 521 -9.95 -1.86 23.11
CA ASP A 521 -10.39 -2.35 24.41
C ASP A 521 -9.19 -2.47 25.36
N LYS A 522 -8.87 -1.37 26.10
CA LYS A 522 -7.79 -1.32 27.09
C LYS A 522 -7.86 -2.46 28.14
N VAL A 523 -8.97 -3.15 28.22
CA VAL A 523 -9.12 -4.29 29.13
C VAL A 523 -8.52 -5.53 28.50
N LEU A 524 -8.59 -5.69 27.18
CA LEU A 524 -7.95 -6.80 26.49
C LEU A 524 -6.42 -6.68 26.55
N ASP A 525 -5.86 -5.46 26.48
CA ASP A 525 -4.42 -5.25 26.73
C ASP A 525 -4.01 -5.74 28.14
N LYS A 526 -4.84 -5.47 29.16
CA LYS A 526 -4.61 -6.00 30.50
C LYS A 526 -4.75 -7.53 30.56
N VAL A 527 -5.65 -8.12 29.80
CA VAL A 527 -5.79 -9.58 29.72
C VAL A 527 -4.54 -10.21 29.13
N VAL A 528 -3.97 -9.58 28.09
CA VAL A 528 -2.67 -10.00 27.51
C VAL A 528 -1.58 -9.96 28.59
N ASP A 529 -1.36 -8.80 29.23
CA ASP A 529 -0.32 -8.63 30.25
C ASP A 529 -0.47 -9.63 31.44
N ILE A 530 -1.69 -9.81 31.92
CA ILE A 530 -1.99 -10.79 32.97
C ILE A 530 -1.69 -12.23 32.49
N SER A 531 -2.01 -12.56 31.26
CA SER A 531 -1.80 -13.90 30.70
C SER A 531 -0.32 -14.22 30.57
N LEU A 532 0.49 -13.27 30.11
CA LEU A 532 1.94 -13.39 30.01
C LEU A 532 2.57 -13.64 31.39
N LYS A 533 2.25 -12.78 32.35
CA LYS A 533 2.78 -12.87 33.73
C LYS A 533 2.39 -14.15 34.44
N LYS A 534 1.12 -14.56 34.33
CA LYS A 534 0.60 -15.78 34.98
C LYS A 534 1.27 -17.05 34.47
N ARG A 535 1.75 -17.05 33.24
CA ARG A 535 2.38 -18.20 32.59
C ARG A 535 3.89 -18.16 32.60
N ASP A 536 4.48 -17.10 33.18
CA ASP A 536 5.94 -16.92 33.26
C ASP A 536 6.61 -16.97 31.88
N LEU A 537 5.93 -16.37 30.89
CA LEU A 537 6.46 -16.27 29.53
C LEU A 537 7.49 -15.14 29.43
N ASN A 538 8.60 -15.39 28.75
CA ASN A 538 9.64 -14.40 28.50
C ASN A 538 9.19 -13.42 27.40
N ALA A 539 8.24 -12.55 27.72
CA ALA A 539 7.61 -11.67 26.76
C ALA A 539 7.38 -10.26 27.31
N SER A 540 7.39 -9.29 26.42
CA SER A 540 7.08 -7.88 26.72
C SER A 540 5.95 -7.40 25.81
N LEU A 541 4.93 -6.76 26.39
CA LEU A 541 3.92 -6.04 25.62
C LEU A 541 4.51 -4.69 25.21
N LEU A 542 4.57 -4.43 23.91
CA LEU A 542 5.08 -3.20 23.33
C LEU A 542 3.92 -2.38 22.73
N ILE A 543 3.75 -1.18 23.21
CA ILE A 543 2.74 -0.22 22.69
C ILE A 543 3.41 0.97 22.01
N ALA A 544 2.67 1.71 21.19
CA ALA A 544 3.19 2.84 20.42
C ALA A 544 3.97 3.84 21.30
N LYS A 545 3.49 4.13 22.51
CA LYS A 545 4.11 5.08 23.42
C LYS A 545 5.55 4.69 23.81
N ASP A 546 5.84 3.39 23.93
CA ASP A 546 7.16 2.89 24.33
C ASP A 546 8.19 3.09 23.22
N MET A 547 7.72 3.20 21.96
CA MET A 547 8.56 3.39 20.78
C MET A 547 8.76 4.87 20.42
N PHE A 548 7.98 5.80 20.96
CA PHE A 548 8.03 7.22 20.61
C PHE A 548 9.02 7.99 21.52
N VAL A 549 10.16 7.38 21.79
CA VAL A 549 11.21 7.94 22.67
C VAL A 549 12.35 8.59 21.88
N SER A 550 12.57 8.18 20.64
CA SER A 550 13.54 8.74 19.69
C SER A 550 13.05 8.54 18.26
N ASP A 551 13.66 9.26 17.30
CA ASP A 551 13.39 9.07 15.86
C ASP A 551 13.76 7.66 15.40
N GLU A 552 14.86 7.09 15.88
CA GLU A 552 15.28 5.72 15.60
C GLU A 552 14.20 4.72 16.01
N MET A 553 13.74 4.77 17.26
CA MET A 553 12.69 3.87 17.76
C MET A 553 11.35 4.12 17.06
N TYR A 554 11.03 5.36 16.72
CA TYR A 554 9.86 5.68 15.93
C TYR A 554 9.93 5.08 14.51
N ASN A 555 11.11 5.09 13.88
CA ASN A 555 11.30 4.45 12.56
C ASN A 555 11.16 2.93 12.64
N HIS A 556 11.64 2.29 13.70
CA HIS A 556 11.37 0.86 13.96
C HIS A 556 9.87 0.60 14.17
N TYR A 557 9.17 1.48 14.87
CA TYR A 557 7.71 1.42 15.00
C TYR A 557 7.05 1.47 13.62
N CYS A 558 7.41 2.44 12.77
CA CYS A 558 6.87 2.56 11.43
C CYS A 558 7.11 1.28 10.60
N LYS A 559 8.33 0.72 10.67
CA LYS A 559 8.66 -0.53 9.97
C LYS A 559 7.77 -1.69 10.41
N LEU A 560 7.61 -1.90 11.71
CA LEU A 560 6.74 -2.95 12.25
C LEU A 560 5.26 -2.72 11.89
N GLN A 561 4.82 -1.47 11.86
CA GLN A 561 3.44 -1.16 11.53
C GLN A 561 3.15 -1.43 10.04
N LEU A 562 4.07 -1.07 9.14
CA LEU A 562 3.98 -1.41 7.71
C LEU A 562 4.03 -2.92 7.50
N TRP A 563 4.93 -3.61 8.22
CA TRP A 563 5.01 -5.07 8.21
C TRP A 563 3.67 -5.70 8.65
N SER A 564 3.04 -5.19 9.70
CA SER A 564 1.75 -5.70 10.17
C SER A 564 0.60 -5.46 9.18
N TYR A 565 0.62 -4.36 8.43
CA TYR A 565 -0.37 -4.09 7.38
C TYR A 565 -0.23 -5.04 6.19
N ASP A 566 0.99 -5.30 5.74
CA ASP A 566 1.30 -6.27 4.70
C ASP A 566 0.83 -7.67 5.12
N PHE A 567 1.25 -8.10 6.31
CA PHE A 567 0.88 -9.39 6.88
C PHE A 567 -0.65 -9.61 6.93
N LEU A 568 -1.41 -8.66 7.45
CA LEU A 568 -2.87 -8.80 7.59
C LEU A 568 -3.62 -8.93 6.25
N ARG A 569 -2.96 -8.68 5.12
CA ARG A 569 -3.53 -8.80 3.78
C ARG A 569 -3.14 -10.08 3.05
N MET A 570 -2.06 -10.71 3.46
CA MET A 570 -1.55 -11.91 2.80
C MET A 570 -2.49 -13.11 2.96
N GLY A 571 -3.21 -13.22 4.07
CA GLY A 571 -4.17 -14.30 4.33
C GLY A 571 -3.53 -15.65 4.65
N ASP A 572 -2.43 -16.02 3.98
CA ASP A 572 -1.64 -17.21 4.26
C ASP A 572 -0.30 -16.82 4.91
N ALA A 573 -0.05 -17.36 6.09
CA ALA A 573 1.13 -17.07 6.88
C ALA A 573 2.45 -17.63 6.30
N LYS A 574 2.36 -18.53 5.33
CA LYS A 574 3.54 -19.08 4.64
C LYS A 574 4.06 -18.16 3.52
N MET A 575 3.37 -17.08 3.20
CA MET A 575 3.82 -16.15 2.17
C MET A 575 4.98 -15.30 2.65
N PHE A 576 5.99 -15.15 1.79
CA PHE A 576 7.13 -14.27 2.04
C PHE A 576 6.69 -12.79 2.00
N LEU A 577 6.90 -12.07 3.10
CA LEU A 577 6.41 -10.71 3.24
C LEU A 577 7.44 -9.68 2.73
N TYR A 578 7.01 -8.81 1.82
CA TYR A 578 7.85 -7.75 1.27
C TYR A 578 8.47 -6.86 2.35
N GLN A 579 7.71 -6.51 3.38
CA GLN A 579 8.20 -5.67 4.49
C GLN A 579 9.21 -6.36 5.42
N SER A 580 9.40 -7.68 5.30
CA SER A 580 10.46 -8.40 6.01
C SER A 580 11.86 -8.03 5.51
N ILE A 581 11.96 -7.47 4.31
CA ILE A 581 13.23 -6.98 3.78
C ILE A 581 13.83 -5.92 4.71
N GLY A 582 15.07 -6.15 5.15
CA GLY A 582 15.76 -5.23 6.05
C GLY A 582 15.12 -5.09 7.43
N ILE A 583 14.48 -6.14 7.95
CA ILE A 583 13.88 -6.17 9.29
C ILE A 583 14.94 -6.38 10.39
N GLN A 584 16.10 -6.96 10.07
CA GLN A 584 17.14 -7.29 11.05
C GLN A 584 17.51 -6.14 11.99
N PRO A 585 17.76 -4.89 11.55
CA PRO A 585 18.03 -3.78 12.46
C PRO A 585 16.91 -3.52 13.47
N THR A 586 15.66 -3.80 13.08
CA THR A 586 14.51 -3.69 13.98
C THR A 586 14.52 -4.83 15.02
N CYS A 587 14.83 -6.05 14.60
CA CYS A 587 14.99 -7.18 15.52
C CYS A 587 16.11 -6.92 16.54
N ASP A 588 17.24 -6.38 16.10
CA ASP A 588 18.36 -6.02 16.95
C ASP A 588 17.98 -4.94 17.98
N ALA A 589 17.27 -3.90 17.55
CA ALA A 589 16.78 -2.83 18.43
C ALA A 589 15.78 -3.33 19.48
N LEU A 590 14.96 -4.32 19.14
CA LEU A 590 13.99 -4.96 20.01
C LEU A 590 14.62 -6.06 20.90
N GLY A 591 15.80 -6.56 20.53
CA GLY A 591 16.50 -7.65 21.20
C GLY A 591 15.82 -9.00 21.06
N THR A 592 15.08 -9.20 19.98
CA THR A 592 14.44 -10.47 19.58
C THR A 592 13.97 -10.42 18.13
N GLN A 593 13.97 -11.55 17.46
CA GLN A 593 13.38 -11.74 16.14
C GLN A 593 11.92 -12.24 16.19
N TYR A 594 11.41 -12.60 17.37
CA TYR A 594 10.09 -13.19 17.53
C TYR A 594 9.04 -12.15 17.88
N LEU A 595 8.03 -12.05 17.05
CA LEU A 595 6.92 -11.10 17.17
C LEU A 595 5.59 -11.84 17.34
N ASN A 596 4.86 -11.50 18.40
CA ASN A 596 3.51 -12.01 18.59
C ASN A 596 2.48 -10.95 18.13
N LEU A 597 1.70 -11.28 17.14
CA LEU A 597 0.57 -10.51 16.65
C LEU A 597 -0.72 -11.02 17.26
N LEU A 598 -1.53 -10.10 17.76
CA LEU A 598 -2.87 -10.36 18.26
C LEU A 598 -3.87 -9.45 17.55
N TYR A 599 -4.64 -10.01 16.66
CA TYR A 599 -5.70 -9.31 15.93
C TYR A 599 -7.05 -9.91 16.27
N ALA A 600 -8.03 -9.08 16.61
CA ALA A 600 -9.40 -9.54 16.79
C ALA A 600 -10.40 -8.49 16.30
N VAL A 601 -11.41 -8.95 15.58
CA VAL A 601 -12.52 -8.15 15.07
C VAL A 601 -13.82 -8.71 15.59
N SER A 602 -14.71 -7.81 16.01
CA SER A 602 -16.09 -8.16 16.38
C SER A 602 -17.06 -7.29 15.59
N VAL A 603 -17.83 -7.91 14.72
CA VAL A 603 -18.84 -7.27 13.86
C VAL A 603 -20.24 -7.72 14.27
N PRO A 604 -21.22 -6.80 14.46
CA PRO A 604 -22.59 -7.20 14.74
C PRO A 604 -23.18 -7.93 13.53
N ASP A 605 -23.66 -9.16 13.75
CA ASP A 605 -24.32 -9.95 12.73
C ASP A 605 -25.66 -9.29 12.31
N ARG A 606 -25.91 -9.22 11.00
CA ARG A 606 -27.22 -8.92 10.45
C ARG A 606 -28.06 -10.17 10.44
N ILE A 607 -28.73 -10.48 11.55
CA ILE A 607 -29.86 -11.41 11.46
C ILE A 607 -30.81 -10.84 10.43
N SER A 608 -30.98 -11.54 9.30
CA SER A 608 -31.99 -11.11 8.33
C SER A 608 -33.33 -11.06 9.06
N PHE A 609 -33.99 -9.91 9.01
CA PHE A 609 -35.30 -9.68 9.63
C PHE A 609 -36.30 -10.81 9.30
N THR A 610 -36.16 -11.46 8.14
CA THR A 610 -36.89 -12.65 7.70
C THR A 610 -36.65 -13.87 8.59
N SER A 611 -35.41 -14.18 8.97
CA SER A 611 -35.09 -15.36 9.81
C SER A 611 -35.60 -15.16 11.24
N ALA A 612 -35.49 -13.95 11.78
CA ALA A 612 -36.02 -13.60 13.09
C ALA A 612 -37.57 -13.66 13.10
N TRP A 613 -38.23 -13.21 12.02
CA TRP A 613 -39.69 -13.31 11.88
C TRP A 613 -40.18 -14.73 11.74
N PHE A 614 -39.55 -15.56 10.94
CA PHE A 614 -39.91 -16.99 10.83
C PHE A 614 -39.67 -17.73 12.15
N GLY A 615 -38.58 -17.45 12.85
CA GLY A 615 -38.32 -18.01 14.19
C GLY A 615 -39.37 -17.59 15.22
N ALA A 616 -39.78 -16.33 15.23
CA ALA A 616 -40.80 -15.79 16.11
C ALA A 616 -42.19 -16.38 15.81
N ILE A 617 -42.60 -16.47 14.55
CA ILE A 617 -43.87 -17.07 14.13
C ILE A 617 -43.90 -18.55 14.48
N TYR A 618 -42.81 -19.29 14.27
CA TYR A 618 -42.72 -20.71 14.58
C TYR A 618 -42.81 -20.98 16.09
N THR A 619 -42.22 -20.11 16.92
CA THR A 619 -42.24 -20.24 18.38
C THR A 619 -43.58 -19.80 18.99
N ILE A 620 -44.23 -18.78 18.42
CA ILE A 620 -45.58 -18.32 18.87
C ILE A 620 -46.64 -19.39 18.62
N SER A 621 -46.50 -20.20 17.56
CA SER A 621 -47.46 -21.24 17.21
C SER A 621 -47.30 -22.51 18.04
N LEU A 622 -46.19 -22.73 18.76
CA LEU A 622 -45.89 -23.98 19.45
C LEU A 622 -45.90 -23.95 20.99
N LEU A 623 -45.58 -22.82 21.66
CA LEU A 623 -45.54 -22.73 23.12
C LEU A 623 -45.62 -21.27 23.64
N PRO A 624 -46.66 -20.90 24.41
CA PRO A 624 -46.82 -19.54 24.97
C PRO A 624 -45.74 -19.11 25.97
N VAL A 625 -44.99 -20.06 26.55
CA VAL A 625 -43.98 -19.82 27.58
C VAL A 625 -42.61 -19.48 26.96
N ALA A 626 -42.37 -19.86 25.73
CA ALA A 626 -41.11 -19.60 25.02
C ALA A 626 -41.07 -18.22 24.32
N THR A 627 -42.21 -17.55 24.20
CA THR A 627 -42.36 -16.28 23.47
C THR A 627 -41.48 -15.14 24.06
N PRO A 628 -41.41 -14.93 25.38
CA PRO A 628 -40.53 -13.91 25.95
C PRO A 628 -39.04 -14.17 25.67
N PHE A 629 -38.61 -15.42 25.64
CA PHE A 629 -37.24 -15.84 25.37
C PHE A 629 -36.88 -15.67 23.89
N ALA A 630 -37.78 -15.99 22.98
CA ALA A 630 -37.58 -15.82 21.54
C ALA A 630 -37.59 -14.34 21.13
N VAL A 631 -38.48 -13.54 21.72
CA VAL A 631 -38.49 -12.07 21.53
C VAL A 631 -37.23 -11.45 22.11
N PHE A 632 -36.79 -11.89 23.29
CA PHE A 632 -35.56 -11.42 23.91
C PHE A 632 -34.31 -11.77 23.06
N ASN A 633 -34.22 -13.01 22.57
CA ASN A 633 -33.13 -13.41 21.66
C ASN A 633 -33.16 -12.70 20.29
N SER A 634 -34.34 -12.34 19.78
CA SER A 634 -34.45 -11.58 18.52
C SER A 634 -34.08 -10.10 18.67
N ILE A 635 -33.99 -9.58 19.90
CA ILE A 635 -33.50 -8.21 20.21
C ILE A 635 -31.99 -8.21 20.52
N LEU A 636 -31.40 -9.35 20.86
CA LEU A 636 -29.97 -9.47 21.16
C LEU A 636 -29.19 -9.68 19.85
N TYR A 637 -28.35 -8.73 19.56
CA TYR A 637 -27.44 -8.83 18.40
C TYR A 637 -26.31 -9.79 18.72
N TYR A 638 -26.17 -10.84 17.92
CA TYR A 638 -24.97 -11.64 17.88
C TYR A 638 -23.84 -10.82 17.24
N HIS A 639 -22.64 -11.11 17.65
CA HIS A 639 -21.43 -10.59 17.04
C HIS A 639 -20.66 -11.74 16.45
N ASP A 640 -20.24 -11.61 15.20
CA ASP A 640 -19.25 -12.47 14.63
C ASP A 640 -17.89 -11.95 15.09
N VAL A 641 -17.15 -12.84 15.76
CA VAL A 641 -15.81 -12.58 16.29
C VAL A 641 -14.83 -13.38 15.45
N GLU A 642 -13.84 -12.70 14.93
CA GLU A 642 -12.70 -13.30 14.25
C GLU A 642 -11.43 -12.89 15.00
N CYS A 643 -10.59 -13.87 15.33
CA CYS A 643 -9.30 -13.67 15.97
C CYS A 643 -8.22 -14.36 15.13
N VAL A 644 -7.14 -13.65 14.86
CA VAL A 644 -5.92 -14.17 14.28
C VAL A 644 -4.79 -13.87 15.27
N PHE A 645 -4.25 -14.91 15.88
CA PHE A 645 -3.15 -14.82 16.84
C PHE A 645 -1.97 -15.61 16.30
N MET A 646 -0.81 -14.99 16.27
CA MET A 646 0.36 -15.58 15.68
C MET A 646 1.61 -15.23 16.48
N LEU A 647 2.51 -16.19 16.55
CA LEU A 647 3.91 -15.99 16.91
C LEU A 647 4.73 -16.20 15.64
N TYR A 648 5.51 -15.20 15.26
CA TYR A 648 6.19 -15.13 13.97
C TYR A 648 7.69 -14.92 14.16
N ASP A 649 8.49 -15.62 13.37
CA ASP A 649 9.93 -15.34 13.22
C ASP A 649 10.12 -14.31 12.09
N MET A 650 10.55 -13.10 12.45
CA MET A 650 10.70 -12.01 11.48
C MET A 650 11.92 -12.18 10.58
N VAL A 651 12.93 -12.93 11.01
CA VAL A 651 14.17 -13.16 10.25
C VAL A 651 13.98 -14.27 9.24
N GLU A 652 13.44 -15.41 9.67
CA GLU A 652 13.14 -16.55 8.79
C GLU A 652 11.88 -16.30 7.97
N SER A 653 11.10 -15.25 8.30
CA SER A 653 9.86 -14.88 7.61
C SER A 653 8.79 -15.97 7.63
N GLU A 654 8.68 -16.67 8.77
CA GLU A 654 7.74 -17.78 8.93
C GLU A 654 6.92 -17.71 10.24
N PRO A 655 5.68 -18.20 10.25
CA PRO A 655 4.88 -18.33 11.45
C PRO A 655 5.31 -19.56 12.26
N LEU A 656 5.76 -19.36 13.48
CA LEU A 656 6.03 -20.47 14.41
C LEU A 656 4.74 -21.09 14.91
N ILE A 657 3.73 -20.28 15.19
CA ILE A 657 2.42 -20.71 15.69
C ILE A 657 1.35 -19.73 15.17
N MET A 658 0.29 -20.28 14.64
CA MET A 658 -0.89 -19.53 14.22
C MET A 658 -2.16 -20.15 14.81
N ASP A 659 -3.04 -19.34 15.39
CA ASP A 659 -4.34 -19.76 15.91
C ASP A 659 -5.44 -18.84 15.34
N ASN A 660 -6.24 -19.37 14.43
CA ASN A 660 -7.39 -18.70 13.87
C ASN A 660 -8.65 -19.17 14.60
N TYR A 661 -9.41 -18.24 15.14
CA TYR A 661 -10.62 -18.52 15.88
C TYR A 661 -11.78 -17.66 15.39
N THR A 662 -12.89 -18.30 15.09
CA THR A 662 -14.15 -17.64 14.72
C THR A 662 -15.27 -18.09 15.62
N ALA A 663 -16.13 -17.17 16.04
CA ALA A 663 -17.32 -17.48 16.83
C ALA A 663 -18.44 -16.46 16.60
N SER A 664 -19.68 -16.92 16.63
CA SER A 664 -20.85 -16.03 16.69
C SER A 664 -21.39 -16.03 18.13
N THR A 665 -21.39 -14.85 18.79
CA THR A 665 -21.61 -14.76 20.23
C THR A 665 -22.35 -13.50 20.68
N LEU A 666 -23.03 -13.56 21.81
CA LEU A 666 -23.63 -12.41 22.49
C LEU A 666 -22.62 -11.63 23.35
N VAL A 667 -21.48 -12.25 23.68
CA VAL A 667 -20.46 -11.73 24.60
C VAL A 667 -19.09 -11.69 23.93
N PRO A 668 -18.93 -10.91 22.83
CA PRO A 668 -17.74 -10.95 21.98
C PRO A 668 -16.43 -10.75 22.74
N ARG A 669 -16.45 -9.91 23.79
CA ARG A 669 -15.28 -9.65 24.60
C ARG A 669 -14.82 -10.90 25.37
N ALA A 670 -15.74 -11.64 25.98
CA ALA A 670 -15.40 -12.84 26.72
C ALA A 670 -14.80 -13.92 25.80
N GLU A 671 -15.29 -14.00 24.55
CA GLU A 671 -14.74 -14.90 23.54
C GLU A 671 -13.30 -14.52 23.15
N ILE A 672 -13.03 -13.24 22.93
CA ILE A 672 -11.67 -12.76 22.66
C ILE A 672 -10.75 -13.02 23.86
N GLU A 673 -11.20 -12.75 25.10
CA GLU A 673 -10.45 -13.06 26.33
C GLU A 673 -10.11 -14.56 26.40
N ASN A 674 -11.08 -15.44 26.13
CA ASN A 674 -10.86 -16.89 26.14
C ASN A 674 -9.88 -17.33 25.04
N ALA A 675 -9.98 -16.75 23.84
CA ALA A 675 -9.04 -17.03 22.76
C ALA A 675 -7.60 -16.60 23.12
N ILE A 676 -7.40 -15.43 23.75
CA ILE A 676 -6.09 -14.98 24.25
C ILE A 676 -5.54 -15.96 25.29
N TYR A 677 -6.36 -16.37 26.26
CA TYR A 677 -5.93 -17.35 27.27
C TYR A 677 -5.54 -18.69 26.67
N ARG A 678 -6.28 -19.17 25.68
CA ARG A 678 -6.03 -20.43 24.98
C ARG A 678 -4.72 -20.34 24.19
N PHE A 679 -4.52 -19.27 23.42
CA PHE A 679 -3.30 -19.06 22.64
C PHE A 679 -2.07 -19.12 23.55
N TYR A 680 -2.01 -18.32 24.62
CA TYR A 680 -0.87 -18.32 25.53
C TYR A 680 -0.74 -19.63 26.35
N HIS A 681 -1.84 -20.40 26.50
CA HIS A 681 -1.74 -21.76 27.06
C HIS A 681 -0.98 -22.69 26.14
N ASN A 682 -1.26 -22.63 24.87
CA ASN A 682 -0.67 -23.53 23.87
C ASN A 682 0.83 -23.30 23.70
N ILE A 683 1.29 -22.03 23.78
CA ILE A 683 2.72 -21.68 23.66
C ILE A 683 3.52 -21.78 24.98
N THR A 684 2.86 -22.08 26.11
CA THR A 684 3.54 -22.19 27.41
C THR A 684 4.31 -23.52 27.50
N PRO A 685 5.61 -23.52 27.85
CA PRO A 685 6.38 -24.73 28.10
C PRO A 685 5.71 -25.61 29.14
N LYS A 686 5.44 -26.86 28.81
CA LYS A 686 4.99 -27.85 29.81
C LYS A 686 6.14 -27.99 30.82
N LYS A 687 5.93 -27.58 32.08
CA LYS A 687 6.89 -27.83 33.17
C LYS A 687 7.09 -29.34 33.20
N GLY A 688 8.28 -29.79 32.81
CA GLY A 688 8.61 -31.21 32.82
C GLY A 688 8.26 -31.78 34.18
N GLY A 689 7.35 -32.74 34.20
CA GLY A 689 7.05 -33.49 35.42
C GLY A 689 8.31 -34.23 35.83
N GLY A 690 9.08 -33.63 36.74
CA GLY A 690 10.14 -34.37 37.42
C GLY A 690 9.47 -35.54 38.13
N LYS A 691 9.71 -36.76 37.66
CA LYS A 691 9.60 -37.97 38.45
C LYS A 691 10.87 -38.13 39.28
#